data_564da4b5a4745f94a050d4236d9ce100
#
_entry.id   564da4b5a4745f94a050d4236d9ce100
#
_cell.length_a   1.000
_cell.length_b   1.000
_cell.length_c   1.000
_cell.angle_alpha   90.00
_cell.angle_beta   90.00
_cell.angle_gamma   90.00
#
_symmetry.space_group_name_H-M   'P 1'
#
loop_
_entity.id
_entity.type
_entity.pdbx_description
1 polymer ?
#
loop_
_entity_poly.entity_id
_entity_poly.type
_entity_poly.pdbx_seq_one_letter_code
_entity_poly.pdbx_strand_id
1 'polypeptide(L)'
;MNCFDKGKALTIEERMSLIKNKIFDDKNSSNIQRWLNRKTTVDSELFSKILNINNWKLEEFNHCIDENFKIDSYSDRVTYSDFDSLIASIEDQNNLPSTYVKLIRPFLTKLENGLIVDFQDKLSEKAIENIFDCLASRLINLSLKVFVLEMDFIKNSNGLHGETSKERFINFIDLYDDKEKLLNLYQKYPVMTRKLSITTLYFIDFMNEFLNNLFQSWDSIEDTFFDTEEKIYVESLIFEKGDTHEKGKSVVIIEFNLGKIVYKPRNLYIEKNFQKIIKFFSYSNGFLNMDIPKSLYNSTFTFVQFIEQEPCNNEEEIERFYQRYGQLIALIYLTNGSDIHFENVISHGEYPVIVDYETLFSVPIKLEGRQENIFSEIVGFIRNSVSSSIMLPGKMQLDSEGVRIQNVFENTPRIFLIDKIKNIDSENIAKQIGIIMMKIKGEEGVVKQDVSSLVISKEDSYLQIAEKLAEKLIDSAYIDKNEEYMTWLVINDGVVDEFDLGASKVNFYDGLIGIASLFKSLYKVTGKVKYQRYFDYLVKTTMDLLDTMQTDSAYVGFHSFLQLFSIIEKEDTNYERITHYLNLLQQNSQNFLEREGTVDWLLGYGGIIPLYIDVYKKTKDNQYLEIAIFLGNKLIMFAEKDTNVMKNIGIGHGISGLLISMVELYKVTKDRQYLEYIKKLNERMSISLVQENEDVVSWCNGILGYLLGQSYLHKNNIKSALSDKEKQRLLLKIKNQYLESDCLCHGNCGIIQFYIDLYLLENSDKYLEHAKKIGNKMISEIIKNEYIQIREFEGFDNIGLFNGISGVAYTLVRLLEPENVPSVFV
;
A
#
# COMPACT_ATOMS: atom_id res chain seq x y z
N MET A 1 -45.65 -10.13 -23.90
CA MET A 1 -44.22 -10.08 -23.62
C MET A 1 -43.90 -8.70 -23.03
N ASN A 2 -43.57 -8.66 -21.73
CA ASN A 2 -43.18 -7.41 -21.12
C ASN A 2 -41.83 -6.99 -21.73
N CYS A 3 -41.81 -5.84 -22.39
CA CYS A 3 -40.62 -5.30 -23.04
C CYS A 3 -39.53 -5.12 -21.96
N PHE A 4 -38.35 -5.72 -22.16
CA PHE A 4 -37.16 -5.51 -21.32
C PHE A 4 -36.85 -4.02 -21.22
N ASP A 5 -36.72 -3.47 -20.00
CA ASP A 5 -36.47 -2.03 -19.81
C ASP A 5 -34.99 -1.72 -20.13
N LYS A 6 -34.70 -1.63 -21.40
CA LYS A 6 -33.38 -1.38 -21.95
C LYS A 6 -32.74 -0.09 -21.40
N GLY A 7 -33.53 0.89 -21.00
CA GLY A 7 -33.07 2.15 -20.42
C GLY A 7 -32.29 1.98 -19.10
N LYS A 8 -32.65 0.98 -18.31
CA LYS A 8 -31.98 0.69 -17.04
C LYS A 8 -30.57 0.13 -17.21
N ALA A 9 -30.24 -0.45 -18.36
CA ALA A 9 -28.94 -1.01 -18.66
C ALA A 9 -27.97 -0.02 -19.30
N LEU A 10 -28.39 1.22 -19.57
CA LEU A 10 -27.56 2.24 -20.19
C LEU A 10 -26.54 2.83 -19.19
N THR A 11 -25.33 3.14 -19.67
CA THR A 11 -24.35 3.93 -18.90
C THR A 11 -24.81 5.37 -18.75
N ILE A 12 -24.18 6.13 -17.87
CA ILE A 12 -24.48 7.56 -17.69
C ILE A 12 -24.23 8.32 -19.00
N GLU A 13 -23.12 8.05 -19.68
CA GLU A 13 -22.73 8.67 -20.94
C GLU A 13 -23.76 8.38 -22.03
N GLU A 14 -24.25 7.15 -22.15
CA GLU A 14 -25.29 6.78 -23.08
C GLU A 14 -26.61 7.50 -22.77
N ARG A 15 -27.00 7.56 -21.49
CA ARG A 15 -28.19 8.31 -21.06
C ARG A 15 -28.05 9.79 -21.37
N MET A 16 -26.89 10.40 -21.07
CA MET A 16 -26.60 11.79 -21.41
C MET A 16 -26.69 12.07 -22.90
N SER A 17 -26.23 11.13 -23.75
CA SER A 17 -26.31 11.29 -25.20
C SER A 17 -27.75 11.28 -25.72
N LEU A 18 -28.67 10.61 -25.06
CA LEU A 18 -30.07 10.45 -25.43
C LEU A 18 -30.97 11.61 -24.96
N ILE A 19 -30.54 12.35 -23.93
CA ILE A 19 -31.34 13.46 -23.36
C ILE A 19 -30.89 14.83 -23.82
N LYS A 20 -29.89 14.95 -24.70
CA LYS A 20 -29.40 16.23 -25.24
C LYS A 20 -30.56 17.09 -25.71
N ASN A 21 -30.64 18.35 -25.16
CA ASN A 21 -31.66 19.35 -25.46
C ASN A 21 -33.06 19.14 -24.81
N LYS A 22 -33.25 18.27 -23.86
CA LYS A 22 -34.45 18.21 -23.02
C LYS A 22 -34.33 19.16 -21.83
N ILE A 23 -35.42 19.83 -21.45
CA ILE A 23 -35.49 20.68 -20.27
C ILE A 23 -35.95 19.83 -19.10
N PHE A 24 -35.22 19.81 -18.03
CA PHE A 24 -35.49 19.05 -16.83
C PHE A 24 -35.77 19.97 -15.63
N ASP A 25 -36.74 19.60 -14.79
CA ASP A 25 -37.06 20.30 -13.55
C ASP A 25 -36.10 19.86 -12.43
N ASP A 26 -35.55 20.85 -11.75
CA ASP A 26 -34.50 20.65 -10.72
C ASP A 26 -35.10 20.18 -9.39
N LYS A 27 -35.69 18.99 -9.34
CA LYS A 27 -36.43 18.53 -8.13
C LYS A 27 -35.72 17.52 -7.21
N ASN A 28 -34.54 17.01 -7.52
CA ASN A 28 -33.91 15.97 -6.67
C ASN A 28 -32.39 16.08 -6.54
N SER A 29 -31.91 17.00 -5.68
CA SER A 29 -30.48 17.06 -5.28
C SER A 29 -30.00 15.83 -4.49
N SER A 30 -30.91 15.00 -3.97
CA SER A 30 -30.59 13.82 -3.17
C SER A 30 -29.84 12.73 -3.95
N ASN A 31 -30.08 12.59 -5.25
CA ASN A 31 -29.41 11.57 -6.08
C ASN A 31 -27.93 11.90 -6.30
N ILE A 32 -27.61 13.17 -6.52
CA ILE A 32 -26.22 13.64 -6.67
C ILE A 32 -25.43 13.39 -5.38
N GLN A 33 -26.00 13.77 -4.22
CA GLN A 33 -25.33 13.55 -2.95
C GLN A 33 -25.11 12.05 -2.68
N ARG A 34 -26.11 11.20 -2.98
CA ARG A 34 -25.95 9.74 -2.86
C ARG A 34 -24.88 9.20 -3.81
N TRP A 35 -24.79 9.72 -5.01
CA TRP A 35 -23.77 9.32 -5.98
C TRP A 35 -22.38 9.75 -5.53
N LEU A 36 -22.19 10.98 -5.08
CA LEU A 36 -20.93 11.50 -4.53
C LEU A 36 -20.46 10.70 -3.31
N ASN A 37 -21.38 10.37 -2.40
CA ASN A 37 -21.05 9.58 -1.21
C ASN A 37 -20.56 8.15 -1.52
N ARG A 38 -20.87 7.62 -2.71
CA ARG A 38 -20.36 6.31 -3.20
C ARG A 38 -18.98 6.42 -3.85
N LYS A 39 -18.50 7.63 -4.12
CA LYS A 39 -17.25 7.93 -4.80
C LYS A 39 -16.29 8.66 -3.86
N THR A 40 -15.58 7.90 -3.02
CA THR A 40 -14.68 8.42 -1.99
C THR A 40 -13.56 9.34 -2.51
N THR A 41 -13.31 9.35 -3.82
CA THR A 41 -12.25 10.12 -4.47
C THR A 41 -12.75 11.34 -5.24
N VAL A 42 -14.05 11.61 -5.25
CA VAL A 42 -14.65 12.72 -6.03
C VAL A 42 -15.26 13.73 -5.06
N ASP A 43 -14.58 14.85 -4.86
CA ASP A 43 -15.11 16.02 -4.16
C ASP A 43 -15.95 16.92 -5.08
N SER A 44 -16.54 17.99 -4.53
CA SER A 44 -17.38 18.91 -5.27
C SER A 44 -16.62 19.68 -6.37
N GLU A 45 -15.34 19.96 -6.18
CA GLU A 45 -14.53 20.67 -7.17
C GLU A 45 -14.19 19.75 -8.35
N LEU A 46 -13.72 18.52 -8.07
CA LEU A 46 -13.45 17.52 -9.09
C LEU A 46 -14.72 17.15 -9.86
N PHE A 47 -15.87 17.03 -9.16
CA PHE A 47 -17.15 16.79 -9.80
C PHE A 47 -17.53 17.89 -10.78
N SER A 48 -17.37 19.16 -10.40
CA SER A 48 -17.61 20.29 -11.28
C SER A 48 -16.68 20.29 -12.50
N LYS A 49 -15.40 19.91 -12.31
CA LYS A 49 -14.45 19.75 -13.42
C LYS A 49 -14.89 18.63 -14.39
N ILE A 50 -15.36 17.49 -13.86
CA ILE A 50 -15.87 16.37 -14.66
C ILE A 50 -17.06 16.80 -15.51
N LEU A 51 -18.02 17.51 -14.95
CA LEU A 51 -19.16 18.02 -15.68
C LEU A 51 -18.73 18.97 -16.81
N ASN A 52 -17.82 19.90 -16.52
CA ASN A 52 -17.33 20.88 -17.48
C ASN A 52 -16.55 20.24 -18.65
N ILE A 53 -15.65 19.30 -18.36
CA ILE A 53 -14.86 18.58 -19.38
C ILE A 53 -15.78 17.82 -20.35
N ASN A 54 -16.85 17.22 -19.84
CA ASN A 54 -17.80 16.46 -20.65
C ASN A 54 -18.90 17.33 -21.27
N ASN A 55 -18.93 18.64 -21.00
CA ASN A 55 -20.03 19.54 -21.37
C ASN A 55 -21.40 19.04 -20.90
N TRP A 56 -21.45 18.53 -19.67
CA TRP A 56 -22.68 18.06 -19.04
C TRP A 56 -23.26 19.12 -18.12
N LYS A 57 -24.58 19.30 -18.17
CA LYS A 57 -25.28 20.15 -17.21
C LYS A 57 -25.64 19.33 -15.97
N LEU A 58 -25.62 20.00 -14.80
CA LEU A 58 -25.90 19.36 -13.51
C LEU A 58 -27.29 18.71 -13.50
N GLU A 59 -28.30 19.40 -14.03
CA GLU A 59 -29.68 18.94 -14.07
C GLU A 59 -29.84 17.69 -14.99
N GLU A 60 -29.13 17.68 -16.14
CA GLU A 60 -29.08 16.55 -17.04
C GLU A 60 -28.40 15.34 -16.38
N PHE A 61 -27.29 15.56 -15.72
CA PHE A 61 -26.59 14.51 -14.97
C PHE A 61 -27.45 13.94 -13.85
N ASN A 62 -28.10 14.80 -13.04
CA ASN A 62 -29.00 14.38 -11.97
C ASN A 62 -30.14 13.49 -12.47
N HIS A 63 -30.70 13.81 -13.64
CA HIS A 63 -31.73 12.98 -14.29
C HIS A 63 -31.14 11.62 -14.76
N CYS A 64 -29.92 11.62 -15.29
CA CYS A 64 -29.30 10.39 -15.79
C CYS A 64 -28.91 9.39 -14.72
N ILE A 65 -28.62 9.82 -13.47
CA ILE A 65 -28.32 8.94 -12.34
C ILE A 65 -29.56 8.46 -11.60
N ASP A 66 -30.79 8.87 -12.00
CA ASP A 66 -32.03 8.42 -11.39
C ASP A 66 -32.26 6.93 -11.67
N GLU A 67 -32.60 6.19 -10.60
CA GLU A 67 -32.95 4.75 -10.69
C GLU A 67 -34.21 4.50 -11.55
N ASN A 68 -35.09 5.51 -11.65
CA ASN A 68 -36.31 5.49 -12.46
C ASN A 68 -36.15 6.09 -13.84
N PHE A 69 -34.91 6.27 -14.31
CA PHE A 69 -34.66 6.81 -15.64
C PHE A 69 -35.43 6.07 -16.73
N LYS A 70 -36.25 6.79 -17.48
CA LYS A 70 -37.05 6.26 -18.59
C LYS A 70 -36.78 7.05 -19.86
N ILE A 71 -36.82 6.38 -20.99
CA ILE A 71 -36.66 6.95 -22.32
C ILE A 71 -37.90 6.63 -23.15
N ASP A 72 -38.47 7.65 -23.76
CA ASP A 72 -39.71 7.52 -24.54
C ASP A 72 -39.50 6.88 -25.92
N SER A 73 -38.27 6.89 -26.44
CA SER A 73 -37.94 6.23 -27.71
C SER A 73 -36.46 5.85 -27.77
N TYR A 74 -36.20 4.66 -28.29
CA TYR A 74 -34.84 4.17 -28.55
C TYR A 74 -34.46 4.50 -29.98
N SER A 75 -33.29 5.13 -30.19
CA SER A 75 -32.66 5.12 -31.52
C SER A 75 -31.88 3.82 -31.67
N ASP A 76 -31.85 3.24 -32.87
CA ASP A 76 -31.19 1.96 -33.20
C ASP A 76 -29.67 1.90 -32.99
N ARG A 77 -29.10 2.91 -32.32
CA ARG A 77 -27.64 3.01 -32.08
C ARG A 77 -27.13 2.18 -30.92
N VAL A 78 -27.98 1.68 -30.02
CA VAL A 78 -27.57 0.75 -28.96
C VAL A 78 -27.96 -0.65 -29.43
N THR A 79 -27.00 -1.41 -29.93
CA THR A 79 -27.17 -2.77 -30.45
C THR A 79 -27.62 -3.73 -29.37
N TYR A 80 -28.93 -3.84 -29.16
CA TYR A 80 -29.55 -4.89 -28.37
C TYR A 80 -30.09 -6.05 -29.23
N SER A 81 -29.80 -6.02 -30.57
CA SER A 81 -30.26 -7.03 -31.50
C SER A 81 -29.94 -8.46 -31.06
N ASP A 82 -28.80 -8.63 -30.40
CA ASP A 82 -28.36 -9.94 -29.95
C ASP A 82 -29.01 -10.41 -28.65
N PHE A 83 -29.53 -9.50 -27.82
CA PHE A 83 -30.23 -9.86 -26.60
C PHE A 83 -31.57 -10.56 -26.90
N ASP A 84 -32.33 -10.07 -27.87
CA ASP A 84 -33.58 -10.69 -28.26
C ASP A 84 -33.35 -12.07 -28.91
N SER A 85 -32.29 -12.24 -29.68
CA SER A 85 -31.86 -13.53 -30.22
C SER A 85 -31.37 -14.51 -29.15
N LEU A 86 -30.68 -14.01 -28.15
CA LEU A 86 -30.21 -14.80 -26.98
C LEU A 86 -31.40 -15.30 -26.15
N ILE A 87 -32.38 -14.44 -25.88
CA ILE A 87 -33.61 -14.84 -25.18
C ILE A 87 -34.41 -15.88 -25.99
N ALA A 88 -34.44 -15.76 -27.29
CA ALA A 88 -35.10 -16.72 -28.15
C ALA A 88 -34.43 -18.08 -28.18
N SER A 89 -33.12 -18.15 -27.88
CA SER A 89 -32.33 -19.39 -27.81
C SER A 89 -32.40 -20.12 -26.47
N ILE A 90 -33.11 -19.58 -25.47
CA ILE A 90 -33.32 -20.28 -24.19
C ILE A 90 -34.25 -21.48 -24.41
N GLU A 91 -33.74 -22.68 -24.23
CA GLU A 91 -34.50 -23.94 -24.27
C GLU A 91 -34.71 -24.47 -22.87
N ASP A 92 -35.80 -25.24 -22.70
CA ASP A 92 -36.05 -26.00 -21.46
C ASP A 92 -35.04 -27.12 -21.31
N GLN A 93 -34.40 -27.21 -20.14
CA GLN A 93 -33.24 -28.09 -19.98
C GLN A 93 -33.27 -28.84 -18.66
N ASN A 94 -33.52 -30.15 -18.76
CA ASN A 94 -33.70 -31.01 -17.62
C ASN A 94 -32.46 -31.80 -17.16
N ASN A 95 -31.28 -31.69 -17.77
CA ASN A 95 -30.19 -32.62 -17.52
C ASN A 95 -28.83 -31.99 -17.19
N LEU A 96 -28.77 -30.73 -16.74
CA LEU A 96 -27.51 -30.09 -16.38
C LEU A 96 -27.21 -30.22 -14.87
N PRO A 97 -25.94 -30.31 -14.52
CA PRO A 97 -25.54 -30.27 -13.12
C PRO A 97 -25.97 -28.94 -12.46
N SER A 98 -26.49 -29.05 -11.22
CA SER A 98 -26.97 -27.91 -10.43
C SER A 98 -25.83 -26.99 -9.98
N THR A 99 -25.26 -26.29 -10.92
CA THR A 99 -24.14 -25.32 -10.74
C THR A 99 -24.50 -23.97 -11.34
N TYR A 100 -23.72 -22.93 -11.05
CA TYR A 100 -23.90 -21.61 -11.67
C TYR A 100 -23.86 -21.62 -13.21
N VAL A 101 -23.23 -22.63 -13.83
CA VAL A 101 -23.20 -22.81 -15.28
C VAL A 101 -24.61 -22.88 -15.87
N LYS A 102 -25.56 -23.46 -15.15
CA LYS A 102 -26.95 -23.54 -15.54
C LYS A 102 -27.58 -22.16 -15.74
N LEU A 103 -27.21 -21.17 -14.88
CA LEU A 103 -27.71 -19.79 -14.96
C LEU A 103 -27.12 -18.96 -16.11
N ILE A 104 -26.02 -19.39 -16.70
CA ILE A 104 -25.35 -18.69 -17.79
C ILE A 104 -25.43 -19.46 -19.13
N ARG A 105 -26.10 -20.57 -19.16
CA ARG A 105 -26.13 -21.46 -20.33
C ARG A 105 -26.55 -20.79 -21.63
N PRO A 106 -27.57 -19.89 -21.69
CA PRO A 106 -27.93 -19.25 -22.96
C PRO A 106 -26.75 -18.58 -23.66
N PHE A 107 -25.80 -18.07 -22.87
CA PHE A 107 -24.59 -17.46 -23.38
C PHE A 107 -23.58 -18.50 -23.90
N LEU A 108 -23.51 -19.67 -23.30
CA LEU A 108 -22.67 -20.78 -23.78
C LEU A 108 -23.24 -21.38 -25.08
N THR A 109 -24.55 -21.51 -25.19
CA THR A 109 -25.21 -21.91 -26.46
C THR A 109 -24.95 -20.87 -27.56
N LYS A 110 -24.90 -19.58 -27.21
CA LYS A 110 -24.54 -18.53 -28.18
C LYS A 110 -23.10 -18.68 -28.64
N LEU A 111 -22.16 -19.06 -27.77
CA LEU A 111 -20.77 -19.39 -28.14
C LEU A 111 -20.74 -20.56 -29.12
N GLU A 112 -21.42 -21.66 -28.81
CA GLU A 112 -21.49 -22.86 -29.65
C GLU A 112 -21.94 -22.51 -31.06
N ASN A 113 -23.02 -21.74 -31.20
CA ASN A 113 -23.55 -21.31 -32.48
C ASN A 113 -22.76 -20.19 -33.16
N GLY A 114 -21.89 -19.50 -32.43
CA GLY A 114 -21.11 -18.38 -32.92
C GLY A 114 -19.70 -18.71 -33.39
N LEU A 115 -19.20 -19.92 -33.06
CA LEU A 115 -17.91 -20.38 -33.56
C LEU A 115 -18.06 -20.82 -35.03
N ILE A 116 -17.38 -20.15 -35.93
CA ILE A 116 -17.53 -20.30 -37.41
C ILE A 116 -16.50 -21.30 -37.96
N VAL A 117 -15.47 -21.63 -37.19
CA VAL A 117 -14.31 -22.40 -37.65
C VAL A 117 -14.54 -23.88 -37.49
N ASP A 118 -14.30 -24.64 -38.56
CA ASP A 118 -14.25 -26.10 -38.50
C ASP A 118 -12.86 -26.58 -37.99
N PHE A 119 -12.83 -27.17 -36.83
CA PHE A 119 -11.60 -27.50 -36.10
C PHE A 119 -11.43 -29.01 -35.84
N GLN A 120 -12.27 -29.84 -36.42
CA GLN A 120 -12.41 -31.29 -36.08
C GLN A 120 -11.11 -32.11 -36.12
N ASP A 121 -10.14 -31.73 -36.95
CA ASP A 121 -8.88 -32.45 -37.09
C ASP A 121 -7.66 -31.86 -36.34
N LYS A 122 -7.78 -30.63 -35.82
CA LYS A 122 -6.64 -29.88 -35.26
C LYS A 122 -6.73 -29.63 -33.76
N LEU A 123 -7.93 -29.64 -33.19
CA LEU A 123 -8.16 -29.46 -31.76
C LEU A 123 -8.69 -30.75 -31.13
N SER A 124 -8.20 -31.06 -29.92
CA SER A 124 -8.77 -32.13 -29.10
C SER A 124 -10.12 -31.69 -28.48
N GLU A 125 -10.91 -32.66 -28.01
CA GLU A 125 -12.13 -32.39 -27.25
C GLU A 125 -11.82 -31.50 -26.01
N LYS A 126 -10.71 -31.77 -25.34
CA LYS A 126 -10.26 -30.97 -24.17
C LYS A 126 -9.97 -29.53 -24.54
N ALA A 127 -9.34 -29.27 -25.68
CA ALA A 127 -9.09 -27.90 -26.15
C ALA A 127 -10.38 -27.13 -26.40
N ILE A 128 -11.42 -27.82 -26.93
CA ILE A 128 -12.74 -27.24 -27.11
C ILE A 128 -13.41 -26.98 -25.77
N GLU A 129 -13.38 -27.92 -24.83
CA GLU A 129 -13.89 -27.74 -23.47
C GLU A 129 -13.26 -26.51 -22.79
N ASN A 130 -11.93 -26.32 -22.91
CA ASN A 130 -11.26 -25.17 -22.33
C ASN A 130 -11.81 -23.83 -22.86
N ILE A 131 -12.26 -23.74 -24.11
CA ILE A 131 -12.88 -22.53 -24.65
C ILE A 131 -14.21 -22.22 -23.90
N PHE A 132 -15.04 -23.26 -23.70
CA PHE A 132 -16.28 -23.10 -22.95
C PHE A 132 -16.08 -22.79 -21.48
N ASP A 133 -15.12 -23.43 -20.84
CA ASP A 133 -14.78 -23.23 -19.44
C ASP A 133 -14.26 -21.80 -19.20
N CYS A 134 -13.45 -21.26 -20.12
CA CYS A 134 -12.99 -19.89 -20.05
C CYS A 134 -14.16 -18.89 -20.07
N LEU A 135 -15.07 -19.03 -21.04
CA LEU A 135 -16.24 -18.14 -21.08
C LEU A 135 -17.12 -18.33 -19.84
N ALA A 136 -17.39 -19.57 -19.42
CA ALA A 136 -18.18 -19.86 -18.23
C ALA A 136 -17.59 -19.17 -16.98
N SER A 137 -16.28 -19.28 -16.79
CA SER A 137 -15.55 -18.65 -15.68
C SER A 137 -15.71 -17.13 -15.69
N ARG A 138 -15.50 -16.48 -16.83
CA ARG A 138 -15.70 -15.04 -17.01
C ARG A 138 -17.11 -14.58 -16.67
N LEU A 139 -18.11 -15.28 -17.20
CA LEU A 139 -19.52 -14.95 -16.98
C LEU A 139 -19.95 -15.17 -15.53
N ILE A 140 -19.51 -16.25 -14.91
CA ILE A 140 -19.77 -16.51 -13.50
C ILE A 140 -19.14 -15.42 -12.63
N ASN A 141 -17.88 -15.07 -12.85
CA ASN A 141 -17.21 -14.01 -12.10
C ASN A 141 -17.93 -12.66 -12.21
N LEU A 142 -18.45 -12.31 -13.38
CA LEU A 142 -19.23 -11.10 -13.59
C LEU A 142 -20.58 -11.10 -12.86
N SER A 143 -21.23 -12.26 -12.70
CA SER A 143 -22.60 -12.39 -12.20
C SER A 143 -22.70 -12.93 -10.79
N LEU A 144 -21.64 -13.51 -10.23
CA LEU A 144 -21.66 -14.23 -8.95
C LEU A 144 -22.26 -13.40 -7.81
N LYS A 145 -21.85 -12.14 -7.68
CA LYS A 145 -22.38 -11.26 -6.62
C LYS A 145 -23.90 -11.04 -6.76
N VAL A 146 -24.40 -10.97 -7.98
CA VAL A 146 -25.84 -10.82 -8.26
C VAL A 146 -26.58 -12.12 -7.95
N PHE A 147 -26.03 -13.28 -8.33
CA PHE A 147 -26.63 -14.57 -8.03
C PHE A 147 -26.68 -14.84 -6.52
N VAL A 148 -25.62 -14.50 -5.78
CA VAL A 148 -25.59 -14.59 -4.32
C VAL A 148 -26.65 -13.68 -3.68
N LEU A 149 -26.76 -12.44 -4.17
CA LEU A 149 -27.78 -11.49 -3.71
C LEU A 149 -29.20 -12.01 -3.97
N GLU A 150 -29.47 -12.57 -5.16
CA GLU A 150 -30.77 -13.12 -5.52
C GLU A 150 -31.10 -14.35 -4.67
N MET A 151 -30.11 -15.21 -4.42
CA MET A 151 -30.28 -16.37 -3.54
C MET A 151 -30.63 -15.94 -2.12
N ASP A 152 -29.97 -14.92 -1.59
CA ASP A 152 -30.25 -14.37 -0.26
C ASP A 152 -31.66 -13.75 -0.20
N PHE A 153 -32.06 -13.02 -1.23
CA PHE A 153 -33.39 -12.45 -1.34
C PHE A 153 -34.48 -13.53 -1.32
N ILE A 154 -34.33 -14.60 -2.14
CA ILE A 154 -35.30 -15.72 -2.18
C ILE A 154 -35.31 -16.48 -0.85
N LYS A 155 -34.14 -16.70 -0.23
CA LYS A 155 -34.03 -17.32 1.09
C LYS A 155 -34.80 -16.54 2.16
N ASN A 156 -34.61 -15.21 2.21
CA ASN A 156 -35.28 -14.35 3.20
C ASN A 156 -36.80 -14.26 2.99
N SER A 157 -37.27 -14.53 1.79
CA SER A 157 -38.72 -14.68 1.49
C SER A 157 -39.26 -16.11 1.71
N ASN A 158 -38.51 -17.00 2.36
CA ASN A 158 -38.82 -18.43 2.56
C ASN A 158 -39.05 -19.21 1.25
N GLY A 159 -38.45 -18.75 0.15
CA GLY A 159 -38.59 -19.39 -1.16
C GLY A 159 -37.58 -20.50 -1.46
N LEU A 160 -36.63 -20.77 -0.56
CA LEU A 160 -35.64 -21.85 -0.73
C LEU A 160 -35.93 -23.01 0.24
N HIS A 161 -35.92 -24.22 -0.29
CA HIS A 161 -36.08 -25.46 0.45
C HIS A 161 -34.74 -26.17 0.62
N GLY A 162 -34.52 -26.81 1.78
CA GLY A 162 -33.32 -27.58 2.12
C GLY A 162 -32.84 -27.33 3.54
N GLU A 163 -32.36 -28.38 4.20
CA GLU A 163 -31.85 -28.30 5.58
C GLU A 163 -30.41 -27.74 5.60
N THR A 164 -29.59 -28.11 4.63
CA THR A 164 -28.20 -27.66 4.51
C THR A 164 -28.04 -26.50 3.53
N SER A 165 -26.95 -25.78 3.63
CA SER A 165 -26.59 -24.71 2.67
C SER A 165 -26.43 -25.25 1.25
N LYS A 166 -25.90 -26.47 1.11
CA LYS A 166 -25.72 -27.14 -0.19
C LYS A 166 -27.07 -27.47 -0.84
N GLU A 167 -28.02 -28.01 -0.06
CA GLU A 167 -29.37 -28.29 -0.56
C GLU A 167 -30.12 -27.03 -0.98
N ARG A 168 -29.99 -25.94 -0.20
CA ARG A 168 -30.59 -24.65 -0.56
C ARG A 168 -29.97 -24.07 -1.82
N PHE A 169 -28.65 -24.26 -2.01
CA PHE A 169 -27.95 -23.84 -3.22
C PHE A 169 -28.48 -24.63 -4.44
N ILE A 170 -28.54 -25.95 -4.34
CA ILE A 170 -29.10 -26.80 -5.42
C ILE A 170 -30.54 -26.38 -5.74
N ASN A 171 -31.37 -26.23 -4.72
CA ASN A 171 -32.76 -25.77 -4.91
C ASN A 171 -32.83 -24.39 -5.57
N PHE A 172 -31.95 -23.46 -5.21
CA PHE A 172 -31.83 -22.15 -5.88
C PHE A 172 -31.55 -22.30 -7.38
N ILE A 173 -30.55 -23.11 -7.74
CA ILE A 173 -30.15 -23.32 -9.13
C ILE A 173 -31.29 -23.96 -9.92
N ASP A 174 -31.95 -24.98 -9.34
CA ASP A 174 -33.04 -25.74 -9.99
C ASP A 174 -34.32 -24.92 -10.19
N LEU A 175 -34.53 -23.83 -9.44
CA LEU A 175 -35.61 -22.88 -9.71
C LEU A 175 -35.53 -22.29 -11.13
N TYR A 176 -34.33 -22.20 -11.71
CA TYR A 176 -34.08 -21.63 -13.03
C TYR A 176 -33.98 -22.66 -14.17
N ASP A 177 -34.39 -23.90 -13.92
CA ASP A 177 -34.76 -24.83 -14.97
C ASP A 177 -35.97 -24.36 -15.78
N ASP A 178 -36.85 -23.64 -15.12
CA ASP A 178 -37.97 -22.95 -15.72
C ASP A 178 -37.48 -21.75 -16.55
N LYS A 179 -37.71 -21.81 -17.85
CA LYS A 179 -37.34 -20.77 -18.84
C LYS A 179 -37.88 -19.39 -18.46
N GLU A 180 -39.11 -19.32 -17.97
CA GLU A 180 -39.75 -18.05 -17.63
C GLU A 180 -39.10 -17.42 -16.40
N LYS A 181 -38.71 -18.22 -15.41
CA LYS A 181 -37.99 -17.75 -14.23
C LYS A 181 -36.59 -17.27 -14.59
N LEU A 182 -35.87 -17.97 -15.46
CA LEU A 182 -34.54 -17.54 -15.93
C LEU A 182 -34.65 -16.23 -16.71
N LEU A 183 -35.65 -16.08 -17.55
CA LEU A 183 -35.92 -14.84 -18.26
C LEU A 183 -36.24 -13.68 -17.31
N ASN A 184 -37.05 -13.94 -16.28
CA ASN A 184 -37.32 -12.93 -15.25
C ASN A 184 -36.08 -12.52 -14.46
N LEU A 185 -35.16 -13.42 -14.19
CA LEU A 185 -33.87 -13.11 -13.56
C LEU A 185 -33.09 -12.11 -14.41
N TYR A 186 -32.97 -12.36 -15.71
CA TYR A 186 -32.25 -11.45 -16.62
C TYR A 186 -32.94 -10.09 -16.77
N GLN A 187 -34.27 -10.07 -16.77
CA GLN A 187 -35.05 -8.82 -16.79
C GLN A 187 -34.90 -8.02 -15.50
N LYS A 188 -34.81 -8.71 -14.36
CA LYS A 188 -34.62 -8.09 -13.04
C LYS A 188 -33.25 -7.41 -12.93
N TYR A 189 -32.22 -7.95 -13.57
CA TYR A 189 -30.84 -7.47 -13.53
C TYR A 189 -30.32 -7.06 -14.92
N PRO A 190 -30.85 -5.97 -15.52
CA PRO A 190 -30.56 -5.61 -16.90
C PRO A 190 -29.12 -5.23 -17.17
N VAL A 191 -28.41 -4.61 -16.20
CA VAL A 191 -26.99 -4.29 -16.34
C VAL A 191 -26.13 -5.55 -16.37
N MET A 192 -26.40 -6.52 -15.48
CA MET A 192 -25.73 -7.82 -15.50
C MET A 192 -25.94 -8.50 -16.88
N THR A 193 -27.19 -8.60 -17.31
CA THR A 193 -27.53 -9.26 -18.57
C THR A 193 -26.84 -8.63 -19.77
N ARG A 194 -26.78 -7.30 -19.82
CA ARG A 194 -26.04 -6.57 -20.85
C ARG A 194 -24.55 -6.90 -20.82
N LYS A 195 -23.92 -6.90 -19.62
CA LYS A 195 -22.51 -7.25 -19.47
C LYS A 195 -22.23 -8.68 -19.92
N LEU A 196 -23.05 -9.64 -19.51
CA LEU A 196 -22.93 -11.03 -19.94
C LEU A 196 -23.02 -11.16 -21.47
N SER A 197 -24.00 -10.49 -22.10
CA SER A 197 -24.17 -10.50 -23.56
C SER A 197 -22.95 -9.91 -24.28
N ILE A 198 -22.51 -8.73 -23.88
CA ILE A 198 -21.35 -8.06 -24.50
C ILE A 198 -20.07 -8.89 -24.34
N THR A 199 -19.84 -9.43 -23.13
CA THR A 199 -18.67 -10.29 -22.87
C THR A 199 -18.69 -11.54 -23.75
N THR A 200 -19.86 -12.15 -23.92
CA THR A 200 -20.03 -13.33 -24.80
C THR A 200 -19.71 -13.00 -26.25
N LEU A 201 -20.25 -11.88 -26.79
CA LEU A 201 -19.99 -11.48 -28.16
C LEU A 201 -18.50 -11.16 -28.39
N TYR A 202 -17.89 -10.39 -27.50
CA TYR A 202 -16.46 -10.10 -27.60
C TYR A 202 -15.59 -11.36 -27.50
N PHE A 203 -16.02 -12.32 -26.70
CA PHE A 203 -15.31 -13.61 -26.58
C PHE A 203 -15.45 -14.43 -27.86
N ILE A 204 -16.65 -14.47 -28.48
CA ILE A 204 -16.89 -15.14 -29.78
C ILE A 204 -16.00 -14.51 -30.86
N ASP A 205 -16.00 -13.18 -30.97
CA ASP A 205 -15.16 -12.46 -31.91
C ASP A 205 -13.69 -12.78 -31.71
N PHE A 206 -13.22 -12.77 -30.47
CA PHE A 206 -11.85 -13.11 -30.13
C PHE A 206 -11.50 -14.57 -30.46
N MET A 207 -12.37 -15.52 -30.16
CA MET A 207 -12.12 -16.92 -30.47
C MET A 207 -12.09 -17.19 -31.99
N ASN A 208 -12.98 -16.59 -32.74
CA ASN A 208 -12.96 -16.72 -34.20
C ASN A 208 -11.68 -16.10 -34.79
N GLU A 209 -11.26 -14.94 -34.31
CA GLU A 209 -9.99 -14.32 -34.69
C GLU A 209 -8.80 -15.22 -34.32
N PHE A 210 -8.73 -15.70 -33.10
CA PHE A 210 -7.66 -16.56 -32.60
C PHE A 210 -7.57 -17.86 -33.43
N LEU A 211 -8.66 -18.59 -33.59
CA LEU A 211 -8.68 -19.86 -34.30
C LEU A 211 -8.34 -19.67 -35.78
N ASN A 212 -8.85 -18.63 -36.43
CA ASN A 212 -8.48 -18.29 -37.80
C ASN A 212 -6.96 -18.01 -37.91
N ASN A 213 -6.41 -17.21 -37.00
CA ASN A 213 -4.98 -16.90 -36.99
C ASN A 213 -4.14 -18.14 -36.75
N LEU A 214 -4.56 -19.02 -35.85
CA LEU A 214 -3.89 -20.29 -35.57
C LEU A 214 -3.85 -21.19 -36.80
N PHE A 215 -5.01 -21.39 -37.46
CA PHE A 215 -5.09 -22.31 -38.57
C PHE A 215 -4.47 -21.77 -39.84
N GLN A 216 -4.52 -20.46 -40.10
CA GLN A 216 -3.82 -19.84 -41.21
C GLN A 216 -2.30 -19.87 -41.04
N SER A 217 -1.81 -19.90 -39.81
CA SER A 217 -0.38 -19.92 -39.51
C SER A 217 0.16 -21.35 -39.28
N TRP A 218 -0.66 -22.37 -39.43
CA TRP A 218 -0.37 -23.76 -39.02
C TRP A 218 0.97 -24.29 -39.52
N ASP A 219 1.19 -24.26 -40.83
CA ASP A 219 2.44 -24.76 -41.45
C ASP A 219 3.66 -23.95 -40.96
N SER A 220 3.49 -22.61 -40.79
CA SER A 220 4.57 -21.77 -40.27
C SER A 220 4.86 -22.04 -38.78
N ILE A 221 3.84 -22.42 -38.01
CA ILE A 221 4.00 -22.83 -36.59
C ILE A 221 4.77 -24.14 -36.52
N GLU A 222 4.41 -25.14 -37.35
CA GLU A 222 5.09 -26.42 -37.44
C GLU A 222 6.56 -26.22 -37.78
N ASP A 223 6.87 -25.50 -38.85
CA ASP A 223 8.24 -25.20 -39.28
C ASP A 223 9.06 -24.41 -38.24
N THR A 224 8.44 -23.46 -37.55
CA THR A 224 9.16 -22.54 -36.65
C THR A 224 9.44 -23.18 -35.29
N PHE A 225 8.45 -23.87 -34.71
CA PHE A 225 8.51 -24.28 -33.30
C PHE A 225 8.79 -25.76 -33.11
N PHE A 226 8.39 -26.62 -34.03
CA PHE A 226 8.48 -28.08 -33.83
C PHE A 226 9.49 -28.80 -34.73
N ASP A 227 9.69 -28.35 -35.94
CA ASP A 227 10.66 -28.94 -36.90
C ASP A 227 10.59 -30.49 -36.92
N THR A 228 9.41 -31.02 -37.20
CA THR A 228 9.10 -32.46 -37.09
C THR A 228 8.29 -32.96 -38.28
N GLU A 229 8.40 -34.27 -38.58
CA GLU A 229 7.52 -34.95 -39.53
C GLU A 229 6.25 -35.53 -38.84
N GLU A 230 6.16 -35.45 -37.52
CA GLU A 230 5.00 -35.92 -36.78
C GLU A 230 3.83 -34.95 -36.93
N LYS A 231 2.60 -35.47 -37.07
CA LYS A 231 1.39 -34.67 -37.15
C LYS A 231 1.18 -33.95 -35.81
N ILE A 232 1.14 -32.61 -35.82
CA ILE A 232 0.81 -31.81 -34.65
C ILE A 232 -0.70 -31.62 -34.51
N TYR A 233 -1.17 -31.55 -33.29
CA TYR A 233 -2.53 -31.17 -32.94
C TYR A 233 -2.54 -30.46 -31.55
N VAL A 234 -3.54 -29.64 -31.28
CA VAL A 234 -3.68 -28.93 -30.02
C VAL A 234 -4.35 -29.83 -28.98
N GLU A 235 -3.65 -30.15 -27.90
CA GLU A 235 -4.17 -30.94 -26.77
C GLU A 235 -5.02 -30.13 -25.81
N SER A 236 -4.56 -28.91 -25.47
CA SER A 236 -5.27 -28.03 -24.56
C SER A 236 -4.99 -26.56 -24.83
N LEU A 237 -5.89 -25.71 -24.34
CA LEU A 237 -5.78 -24.26 -24.37
C LEU A 237 -5.84 -23.71 -22.95
N ILE A 238 -4.86 -22.87 -22.56
CA ILE A 238 -4.83 -22.22 -21.25
C ILE A 238 -5.02 -20.72 -21.46
N PHE A 239 -6.10 -20.22 -20.88
CA PHE A 239 -6.51 -18.82 -20.97
C PHE A 239 -6.19 -18.06 -19.68
N GLU A 240 -6.36 -16.74 -19.71
CA GLU A 240 -6.29 -15.86 -18.54
C GLU A 240 -4.92 -15.86 -17.85
N LYS A 241 -3.87 -15.99 -18.65
CA LYS A 241 -2.49 -15.75 -18.21
C LYS A 241 -2.08 -14.33 -18.61
N GLY A 242 -2.12 -13.41 -17.65
CA GLY A 242 -1.90 -11.96 -17.84
C GLY A 242 -3.19 -11.17 -18.06
N ASP A 243 -3.04 -9.88 -18.27
CA ASP A 243 -4.13 -8.91 -18.38
C ASP A 243 -4.96 -9.08 -19.67
N THR A 244 -6.20 -8.64 -19.63
CA THR A 244 -7.07 -8.58 -20.80
C THR A 244 -6.99 -7.21 -21.45
N HIS A 245 -6.89 -7.17 -22.79
CA HIS A 245 -6.83 -5.94 -23.58
C HIS A 245 -8.02 -5.88 -24.55
N GLU A 246 -8.22 -4.77 -25.22
CA GLU A 246 -9.12 -4.58 -26.37
C GLU A 246 -10.35 -5.52 -26.41
N LYS A 247 -11.40 -5.20 -25.69
CA LYS A 247 -12.65 -6.00 -25.64
C LYS A 247 -12.48 -7.40 -25.02
N GLY A 248 -11.48 -7.55 -24.09
CA GLY A 248 -11.27 -8.80 -23.37
C GLY A 248 -10.42 -9.84 -24.09
N LYS A 249 -9.65 -9.44 -25.12
CA LYS A 249 -8.61 -10.29 -25.70
C LYS A 249 -7.54 -10.57 -24.64
N SER A 250 -7.07 -11.79 -24.57
CA SER A 250 -6.03 -12.23 -23.64
C SER A 250 -5.01 -13.13 -24.32
N VAL A 251 -3.87 -13.29 -23.67
CA VAL A 251 -2.86 -14.28 -24.09
C VAL A 251 -3.46 -15.68 -24.00
N VAL A 252 -3.12 -16.56 -24.94
CA VAL A 252 -3.51 -17.97 -24.96
C VAL A 252 -2.25 -18.84 -25.04
N ILE A 253 -2.04 -19.70 -24.06
CA ILE A 253 -1.01 -20.74 -24.15
C ILE A 253 -1.65 -21.93 -24.88
N ILE A 254 -1.02 -22.34 -25.97
CA ILE A 254 -1.47 -23.45 -26.82
C ILE A 254 -0.55 -24.63 -26.53
N GLU A 255 -1.10 -25.68 -25.98
CA GLU A 255 -0.40 -26.91 -25.67
C GLU A 255 -0.65 -27.91 -26.81
N PHE A 256 0.42 -28.18 -27.56
CA PHE A 256 0.41 -29.20 -28.59
C PHE A 256 0.94 -30.51 -28.03
N ASN A 257 0.69 -31.63 -28.76
CA ASN A 257 1.29 -32.94 -28.43
C ASN A 257 2.84 -32.95 -28.37
N LEU A 258 3.52 -31.95 -28.92
CA LEU A 258 4.99 -31.88 -28.98
C LEU A 258 5.58 -30.70 -28.21
N GLY A 259 4.77 -29.89 -27.57
CA GLY A 259 5.24 -28.74 -26.80
C GLY A 259 4.25 -27.60 -26.75
N LYS A 260 4.67 -26.44 -26.24
CA LYS A 260 3.80 -25.31 -26.00
C LYS A 260 4.26 -24.08 -26.76
N ILE A 261 3.30 -23.27 -27.22
CA ILE A 261 3.56 -21.93 -27.73
C ILE A 261 2.56 -20.94 -27.11
N VAL A 262 2.86 -19.65 -27.20
CA VAL A 262 2.03 -18.58 -26.68
C VAL A 262 1.49 -17.74 -27.83
N TYR A 263 0.17 -17.60 -27.94
CA TYR A 263 -0.49 -16.64 -28.82
C TYR A 263 -0.69 -15.33 -28.07
N LYS A 264 -0.20 -14.23 -28.65
CA LYS A 264 -0.43 -12.87 -28.17
C LYS A 264 -1.25 -12.11 -29.22
N PRO A 265 -2.46 -11.60 -28.87
CA PRO A 265 -3.39 -10.93 -29.82
C PRO A 265 -2.93 -9.50 -30.15
N ARG A 266 -1.65 -9.31 -30.37
CA ARG A 266 -1.01 -8.04 -30.72
C ARG A 266 0.28 -8.29 -31.49
N ASN A 267 0.72 -7.29 -32.27
CA ASN A 267 2.07 -7.39 -32.85
C ASN A 267 3.13 -7.11 -31.78
N LEU A 268 4.25 -7.81 -31.88
CA LEU A 268 5.39 -7.63 -30.97
C LEU A 268 6.61 -7.07 -31.72
N TYR A 269 6.43 -6.10 -32.59
CA TYR A 269 7.56 -5.45 -33.27
C TYR A 269 8.53 -4.75 -32.32
N ILE A 270 8.06 -4.30 -31.15
CA ILE A 270 8.92 -3.78 -30.06
C ILE A 270 9.89 -4.87 -29.63
N GLU A 271 9.40 -6.07 -29.31
CA GLU A 271 10.20 -7.23 -28.96
C GLU A 271 11.21 -7.57 -30.06
N LYS A 272 10.76 -7.66 -31.31
CA LYS A 272 11.63 -7.92 -32.48
C LYS A 272 12.76 -6.89 -32.60
N ASN A 273 12.50 -5.63 -32.31
CA ASN A 273 13.53 -4.60 -32.35
C ASN A 273 14.48 -4.69 -31.14
N PHE A 274 13.96 -5.00 -29.97
CA PHE A 274 14.79 -5.23 -28.78
C PHE A 274 15.73 -6.44 -28.96
N GLN A 275 15.25 -7.51 -29.57
CA GLN A 275 16.08 -8.67 -29.94
C GLN A 275 17.23 -8.29 -30.90
N LYS A 276 17.02 -7.30 -31.80
CA LYS A 276 18.13 -6.78 -32.63
C LYS A 276 19.16 -6.03 -31.79
N ILE A 277 18.73 -5.31 -30.75
CA ILE A 277 19.63 -4.61 -29.82
C ILE A 277 20.46 -5.66 -29.06
N ILE A 278 19.81 -6.70 -28.49
CA ILE A 278 20.53 -7.80 -27.84
C ILE A 278 21.57 -8.41 -28.80
N LYS A 279 21.17 -8.74 -30.02
CA LYS A 279 22.10 -9.29 -31.03
C LYS A 279 23.25 -8.35 -31.33
N PHE A 280 23.01 -7.04 -31.42
CA PHE A 280 24.06 -6.05 -31.64
C PHE A 280 25.11 -6.09 -30.52
N PHE A 281 24.66 -6.12 -29.25
CA PHE A 281 25.57 -6.19 -28.12
C PHE A 281 26.28 -7.55 -27.95
N SER A 282 25.69 -8.64 -28.44
CA SER A 282 26.28 -9.98 -28.36
C SER A 282 27.62 -10.10 -29.10
N TYR A 283 27.92 -9.19 -30.03
CA TYR A 283 29.23 -9.09 -30.69
C TYR A 283 30.29 -8.34 -29.87
N SER A 284 29.89 -7.76 -28.73
CA SER A 284 30.81 -6.99 -27.86
C SER A 284 31.54 -7.93 -26.91
N ASN A 285 32.85 -7.69 -26.70
CA ASN A 285 33.64 -8.46 -25.75
C ASN A 285 33.06 -8.38 -24.33
N GLY A 286 32.82 -9.53 -23.72
CA GLY A 286 32.31 -9.66 -22.36
C GLY A 286 30.80 -9.63 -22.23
N PHE A 287 30.04 -9.45 -23.32
CA PHE A 287 28.60 -9.62 -23.31
C PHE A 287 28.24 -11.10 -23.43
N LEU A 288 27.54 -11.65 -22.48
CA LEU A 288 27.09 -13.06 -22.53
C LEU A 288 25.92 -13.20 -23.49
N ASN A 289 25.88 -14.32 -24.20
CA ASN A 289 24.74 -14.65 -25.07
C ASN A 289 23.45 -14.74 -24.24
N MET A 290 22.37 -14.22 -24.80
CA MET A 290 21.04 -14.29 -24.26
C MET A 290 20.23 -15.37 -24.97
N ASP A 291 19.35 -16.04 -24.27
CA ASP A 291 18.32 -16.86 -24.88
C ASP A 291 17.20 -15.97 -25.40
N ILE A 292 16.88 -16.15 -26.69
CA ILE A 292 15.88 -15.34 -27.38
C ILE A 292 14.79 -16.30 -27.86
N PRO A 293 13.56 -16.20 -27.35
CA PRO A 293 12.46 -17.05 -27.75
C PRO A 293 12.20 -16.97 -29.26
N LYS A 294 11.96 -18.11 -29.88
CA LYS A 294 11.48 -18.17 -31.27
C LYS A 294 10.13 -17.45 -31.34
N SER A 295 9.91 -16.67 -32.39
CA SER A 295 8.69 -15.89 -32.56
C SER A 295 8.27 -15.81 -34.01
N LEU A 296 6.96 -15.97 -34.27
CA LEU A 296 6.32 -15.82 -35.55
C LEU A 296 5.52 -14.53 -35.55
N TYR A 297 6.07 -13.46 -36.11
CA TYR A 297 5.49 -12.12 -36.08
C TYR A 297 4.51 -11.87 -37.20
N ASN A 298 3.30 -11.43 -36.87
CA ASN A 298 2.32 -10.91 -37.80
C ASN A 298 1.95 -9.44 -37.48
N SER A 299 1.20 -8.80 -38.35
CA SER A 299 0.84 -7.40 -38.21
C SER A 299 -0.10 -7.12 -37.03
N THR A 300 -0.92 -8.08 -36.64
CA THR A 300 -1.96 -7.94 -35.61
C THR A 300 -1.82 -8.93 -34.44
N PHE A 301 -1.00 -9.97 -34.60
CA PHE A 301 -0.77 -10.99 -33.58
C PHE A 301 0.64 -11.54 -33.68
N THR A 302 1.05 -12.34 -32.68
CA THR A 302 2.35 -13.00 -32.66
C THR A 302 2.23 -14.34 -31.95
N PHE A 303 2.87 -15.39 -32.51
CA PHE A 303 3.13 -16.63 -31.78
C PHE A 303 4.55 -16.59 -31.24
N VAL A 304 4.74 -17.00 -29.98
CA VAL A 304 6.03 -16.99 -29.27
C VAL A 304 6.27 -18.36 -28.65
N GLN A 305 7.50 -18.82 -28.65
CA GLN A 305 7.91 -20.01 -27.91
C GLN A 305 7.52 -19.89 -26.43
N PHE A 306 6.91 -20.89 -25.86
CA PHE A 306 6.68 -20.97 -24.44
C PHE A 306 8.00 -21.23 -23.71
N ILE A 307 8.29 -20.47 -22.68
CA ILE A 307 9.49 -20.61 -21.86
C ILE A 307 9.12 -21.35 -20.59
N GLU A 308 9.67 -22.55 -20.42
CA GLU A 308 9.53 -23.31 -19.18
C GLU A 308 10.45 -22.69 -18.11
N GLN A 309 9.95 -22.59 -16.89
CA GLN A 309 10.77 -22.17 -15.76
C GLN A 309 11.66 -23.32 -15.33
N GLU A 310 12.96 -23.11 -15.39
CA GLU A 310 13.97 -24.11 -15.01
C GLU A 310 14.98 -23.51 -14.04
N PRO A 311 15.39 -24.25 -13.00
CA PRO A 311 16.43 -23.81 -12.07
C PRO A 311 17.81 -23.91 -12.71
N CYS A 312 18.78 -23.13 -12.19
CA CYS A 312 20.19 -23.36 -12.47
C CYS A 312 20.67 -24.69 -11.84
N ASN A 313 21.57 -25.39 -12.51
CA ASN A 313 22.07 -26.69 -12.06
C ASN A 313 23.29 -26.60 -11.14
N ASN A 314 24.01 -25.48 -11.15
CA ASN A 314 25.23 -25.28 -10.39
C ASN A 314 25.52 -23.77 -10.16
N GLU A 315 26.51 -23.48 -9.30
CA GLU A 315 26.88 -22.12 -8.95
C GLU A 315 27.41 -21.29 -10.14
N GLU A 316 28.08 -21.90 -11.09
CA GLU A 316 28.57 -21.19 -12.28
C GLU A 316 27.41 -20.72 -13.18
N GLU A 317 26.34 -21.52 -13.30
CA GLU A 317 25.13 -21.13 -14.01
C GLU A 317 24.41 -19.98 -13.28
N ILE A 318 24.35 -20.02 -11.95
CA ILE A 318 23.80 -18.94 -11.15
C ILE A 318 24.60 -17.64 -11.40
N GLU A 319 25.92 -17.72 -11.40
CA GLU A 319 26.78 -16.57 -11.70
C GLU A 319 26.47 -15.98 -13.08
N ARG A 320 26.40 -16.84 -14.11
CA ARG A 320 26.08 -16.39 -15.47
C ARG A 320 24.64 -15.86 -15.59
N PHE A 321 23.68 -16.42 -14.84
CA PHE A 321 22.32 -15.89 -14.79
C PHE A 321 22.31 -14.43 -14.36
N TYR A 322 22.99 -14.11 -13.24
CA TYR A 322 23.01 -12.73 -12.75
C TYR A 322 23.84 -11.79 -13.63
N GLN A 323 24.87 -12.27 -14.28
CA GLN A 323 25.58 -11.47 -15.27
C GLN A 323 24.65 -11.09 -16.44
N ARG A 324 23.86 -12.04 -16.96
CA ARG A 324 22.84 -11.77 -17.99
C ARG A 324 21.73 -10.87 -17.48
N TYR A 325 21.30 -11.08 -16.24
CA TYR A 325 20.27 -10.25 -15.64
C TYR A 325 20.71 -8.78 -15.54
N GLY A 326 21.96 -8.54 -15.14
CA GLY A 326 22.56 -7.21 -15.16
C GLY A 326 22.67 -6.61 -16.57
N GLN A 327 23.00 -7.41 -17.58
CA GLN A 327 22.99 -6.97 -18.98
C GLN A 327 21.57 -6.57 -19.42
N LEU A 328 20.54 -7.33 -19.02
CA LEU A 328 19.14 -6.97 -19.31
C LEU A 328 18.76 -5.65 -18.64
N ILE A 329 19.09 -5.46 -17.36
CA ILE A 329 18.80 -4.19 -16.67
C ILE A 329 19.42 -3.02 -17.44
N ALA A 330 20.68 -3.15 -17.90
CA ALA A 330 21.34 -2.11 -18.68
C ALA A 330 20.61 -1.83 -20.00
N LEU A 331 20.17 -2.84 -20.72
CA LEU A 331 19.44 -2.69 -21.98
C LEU A 331 18.05 -2.10 -21.79
N ILE A 332 17.33 -2.53 -20.74
CA ILE A 332 16.02 -1.99 -20.37
C ILE A 332 16.13 -0.52 -19.98
N TYR A 333 17.14 -0.16 -19.17
CA TYR A 333 17.43 1.23 -18.83
C TYR A 333 17.72 2.09 -20.06
N LEU A 334 18.57 1.62 -20.98
CA LEU A 334 18.90 2.33 -22.22
C LEU A 334 17.70 2.52 -23.14
N THR A 335 16.73 1.60 -23.12
CA THR A 335 15.52 1.66 -23.93
C THR A 335 14.35 2.33 -23.19
N ASN A 336 14.61 2.92 -22.02
CA ASN A 336 13.61 3.55 -21.16
C ASN A 336 12.41 2.61 -20.89
N GLY A 337 12.70 1.33 -20.65
CA GLY A 337 11.73 0.32 -20.30
C GLY A 337 11.31 0.44 -18.84
N SER A 338 10.07 0.12 -18.57
CA SER A 338 9.48 0.08 -17.24
C SER A 338 8.62 -1.18 -17.10
N ASP A 339 8.12 -1.46 -15.90
CA ASP A 339 7.18 -2.55 -15.64
C ASP A 339 7.69 -3.97 -16.00
N ILE A 340 8.99 -4.18 -15.94
CA ILE A 340 9.61 -5.50 -16.12
C ILE A 340 9.73 -6.19 -14.75
N HIS A 341 8.58 -6.45 -14.13
CA HIS A 341 8.53 -7.07 -12.81
C HIS A 341 8.79 -8.60 -12.89
N PHE A 342 8.83 -9.25 -11.74
CA PHE A 342 9.23 -10.67 -11.62
C PHE A 342 8.38 -11.64 -12.46
N GLU A 343 7.10 -11.33 -12.71
CA GLU A 343 6.23 -12.18 -13.55
C GLU A 343 6.56 -12.05 -15.04
N ASN A 344 7.27 -10.99 -15.43
CA ASN A 344 7.69 -10.73 -16.81
C ASN A 344 9.10 -11.26 -17.12
N VAL A 345 9.80 -11.84 -16.12
CA VAL A 345 11.13 -12.44 -16.30
C VAL A 345 11.09 -13.89 -15.82
N ILE A 346 11.26 -14.82 -16.75
CA ILE A 346 11.29 -16.26 -16.47
C ILE A 346 12.74 -16.74 -16.43
N SER A 347 13.09 -17.47 -15.37
CA SER A 347 14.39 -18.18 -15.32
C SER A 347 14.30 -19.48 -16.13
N HIS A 348 15.12 -19.58 -17.17
CA HIS A 348 15.28 -20.78 -17.97
C HIS A 348 16.73 -21.26 -17.85
N GLY A 349 17.03 -22.04 -16.79
CA GLY A 349 18.39 -22.31 -16.38
C GLY A 349 19.18 -21.03 -16.14
N GLU A 350 20.32 -20.88 -16.77
CA GLU A 350 21.20 -19.69 -16.69
C GLU A 350 20.71 -18.47 -17.48
N TYR A 351 19.52 -18.54 -18.11
CA TYR A 351 19.00 -17.48 -18.97
C TYR A 351 17.78 -16.80 -18.32
N PRO A 352 17.88 -15.53 -17.91
CA PRO A 352 16.72 -14.72 -17.62
C PRO A 352 16.04 -14.28 -18.92
N VAL A 353 14.81 -14.74 -19.17
CA VAL A 353 14.07 -14.47 -20.40
C VAL A 353 12.92 -13.52 -20.08
N ILE A 354 12.89 -12.36 -20.73
CA ILE A 354 11.77 -11.43 -20.62
C ILE A 354 10.65 -11.93 -21.54
N VAL A 355 9.43 -12.01 -21.01
CA VAL A 355 8.26 -12.50 -21.75
C VAL A 355 7.27 -11.38 -22.09
N ASP A 356 7.44 -10.17 -21.52
CA ASP A 356 6.64 -9.01 -21.88
C ASP A 356 7.49 -7.75 -22.03
N TYR A 357 7.41 -7.13 -23.21
CA TYR A 357 8.24 -6.00 -23.63
C TYR A 357 7.42 -4.75 -23.95
N GLU A 358 6.13 -4.69 -23.61
CA GLU A 358 5.24 -3.64 -24.08
C GLU A 358 5.61 -2.23 -23.60
N THR A 359 6.33 -2.14 -22.51
CA THR A 359 6.73 -0.87 -21.87
C THR A 359 8.08 -0.33 -22.32
N LEU A 360 8.77 -1.01 -23.27
CA LEU A 360 10.01 -0.49 -23.84
C LEU A 360 9.78 0.76 -24.67
N PHE A 361 10.80 1.61 -24.75
CA PHE A 361 10.78 2.88 -25.47
C PHE A 361 9.66 3.82 -25.00
N SER A 362 9.28 3.73 -23.73
CA SER A 362 8.28 4.60 -23.15
C SER A 362 8.75 6.05 -23.13
N VAL A 363 7.81 6.98 -23.43
CA VAL A 363 8.09 8.39 -23.40
C VAL A 363 7.75 8.96 -22.02
N PRO A 364 8.68 9.65 -21.35
CA PRO A 364 8.37 10.27 -20.07
C PRO A 364 7.25 11.29 -20.22
N ILE A 365 6.16 11.08 -19.52
CA ILE A 365 5.04 12.04 -19.50
C ILE A 365 5.48 13.22 -18.61
N LYS A 366 5.72 14.38 -19.20
CA LYS A 366 5.84 15.63 -18.46
C LYS A 366 4.43 16.05 -18.04
N LEU A 367 4.17 15.99 -16.75
CA LEU A 367 2.94 16.55 -16.17
C LEU A 367 3.10 18.08 -16.15
N GLU A 368 2.72 18.73 -17.25
CA GLU A 368 2.66 20.20 -17.30
C GLU A 368 1.65 20.70 -16.27
N GLY A 369 2.05 21.69 -15.47
CA GLY A 369 1.16 22.40 -14.53
C GLY A 369 1.24 21.95 -13.07
N ARG A 370 1.99 20.90 -12.70
CA ARG A 370 2.41 20.72 -11.30
C ARG A 370 3.62 21.58 -11.03
N GLN A 371 3.56 22.40 -9.98
CA GLN A 371 4.76 23.08 -9.47
C GLN A 371 5.85 22.03 -9.26
N GLU A 372 7.04 22.28 -9.82
CA GLU A 372 8.23 21.49 -9.50
C GLU A 372 8.47 21.64 -8.00
N ASN A 373 8.16 20.59 -7.27
CA ASN A 373 8.44 20.49 -5.85
C ASN A 373 9.47 19.37 -5.63
N ILE A 374 10.05 19.32 -4.44
CA ILE A 374 11.11 18.37 -4.09
C ILE A 374 10.70 16.90 -4.29
N PHE A 375 9.40 16.60 -4.21
CA PHE A 375 8.86 15.27 -4.52
C PHE A 375 8.94 14.94 -6.00
N SER A 376 8.64 15.92 -6.85
CA SER A 376 8.82 15.76 -8.30
C SER A 376 10.27 15.49 -8.64
N GLU A 377 11.22 16.07 -7.91
CA GLU A 377 12.66 15.83 -8.09
C GLU A 377 13.03 14.39 -7.67
N ILE A 378 12.57 13.91 -6.51
CA ILE A 378 12.83 12.54 -6.05
C ILE A 378 12.13 11.51 -6.95
N VAL A 379 10.87 11.73 -7.30
CA VAL A 379 10.17 10.87 -8.25
C VAL A 379 10.86 10.88 -9.60
N GLY A 380 11.36 12.05 -10.04
CA GLY A 380 12.16 12.18 -11.24
C GLY A 380 13.47 11.41 -11.16
N PHE A 381 14.16 11.48 -10.03
CA PHE A 381 15.38 10.70 -9.77
C PHE A 381 15.12 9.19 -9.86
N ILE A 382 14.10 8.67 -9.18
CA ILE A 382 13.74 7.26 -9.22
C ILE A 382 13.33 6.83 -10.64
N ARG A 383 12.51 7.63 -11.33
CA ARG A 383 12.09 7.35 -12.70
C ARG A 383 13.20 7.35 -13.73
N ASN A 384 14.24 8.15 -13.53
CA ASN A 384 15.39 8.23 -14.41
C ASN A 384 16.52 7.28 -13.99
N SER A 385 16.31 6.42 -13.02
CA SER A 385 17.26 5.42 -12.57
C SER A 385 16.87 4.02 -13.08
N VAL A 386 17.77 3.06 -12.92
CA VAL A 386 17.51 1.64 -13.25
C VAL A 386 16.33 1.05 -12.42
N SER A 387 15.98 1.68 -11.31
CA SER A 387 14.83 1.31 -10.49
C SER A 387 13.51 1.44 -11.24
N SER A 388 13.43 2.31 -12.26
CA SER A 388 12.23 2.48 -13.08
C SER A 388 11.89 1.25 -13.90
N SER A 389 12.86 0.37 -14.15
CA SER A 389 12.63 -0.91 -14.84
C SER A 389 11.76 -1.88 -14.05
N ILE A 390 11.71 -1.72 -12.71
CA ILE A 390 11.10 -2.65 -11.74
C ILE A 390 11.75 -4.06 -11.77
N MET A 391 12.86 -4.22 -12.45
CA MET A 391 13.64 -5.46 -12.45
C MET A 391 14.38 -5.68 -11.13
N LEU A 392 14.61 -4.62 -10.35
CA LEU A 392 15.17 -4.71 -9.01
C LEU A 392 14.02 -4.77 -8.00
N PRO A 393 14.11 -5.58 -6.93
CA PRO A 393 13.04 -5.68 -5.96
C PRO A 393 12.81 -4.35 -5.25
N GLY A 394 11.70 -3.71 -5.55
CA GLY A 394 11.26 -2.46 -4.91
C GLY A 394 10.29 -2.69 -3.75
N LYS A 395 9.50 -3.77 -3.84
CA LYS A 395 8.58 -4.19 -2.77
C LYS A 395 8.82 -5.66 -2.46
N MET A 396 8.85 -5.99 -1.18
CA MET A 396 8.95 -7.37 -0.73
C MET A 396 7.82 -7.66 0.25
N GLN A 397 7.02 -8.71 -0.04
CA GLN A 397 6.04 -9.24 0.89
C GLN A 397 6.65 -10.39 1.69
N LEU A 398 6.53 -10.33 3.01
CA LEU A 398 6.75 -11.47 3.90
C LEU A 398 5.44 -12.24 4.02
N ASP A 399 5.47 -13.55 3.85
CA ASP A 399 4.38 -14.42 4.24
C ASP A 399 4.64 -15.04 5.63
N SER A 400 3.67 -15.80 6.14
CA SER A 400 3.77 -16.46 7.44
C SER A 400 4.87 -17.52 7.56
N GLU A 401 5.53 -17.86 6.47
CA GLU A 401 6.61 -18.86 6.38
C GLU A 401 7.99 -18.21 6.17
N GLY A 402 8.07 -16.87 6.13
CA GLY A 402 9.29 -16.10 5.87
C GLY A 402 9.33 -15.46 4.48
N VAL A 403 10.48 -14.90 4.13
CA VAL A 403 10.66 -14.18 2.88
C VAL A 403 10.55 -15.11 1.68
N ARG A 404 9.46 -15.03 0.93
CA ARG A 404 9.43 -15.56 -0.44
C ARG A 404 9.87 -14.45 -1.40
N ILE A 405 11.12 -14.51 -1.77
CA ILE A 405 11.60 -13.83 -2.96
C ILE A 405 11.15 -14.70 -4.11
N GLN A 406 10.07 -14.26 -4.77
CA GLN A 406 9.51 -15.11 -5.82
C GLN A 406 10.48 -15.28 -6.98
N ASN A 407 10.75 -16.53 -7.26
CA ASN A 407 11.27 -17.13 -8.50
C ASN A 407 12.68 -16.75 -9.00
N VAL A 408 12.99 -15.48 -9.19
CA VAL A 408 14.26 -15.08 -9.81
C VAL A 408 15.41 -15.02 -8.80
N PHE A 409 15.10 -14.91 -7.50
CA PHE A 409 16.08 -14.64 -6.45
C PHE A 409 16.22 -15.76 -5.40
N GLU A 410 15.50 -16.86 -5.52
CA GLU A 410 15.53 -17.96 -4.54
C GLU A 410 16.92 -18.56 -4.29
N ASN A 411 17.85 -18.38 -5.22
CA ASN A 411 19.20 -18.95 -5.15
C ASN A 411 20.32 -17.91 -5.25
N THR A 412 20.11 -16.67 -4.81
CA THR A 412 21.04 -15.58 -5.10
C THR A 412 22.22 -15.50 -4.15
N PRO A 413 23.45 -15.62 -4.62
CA PRO A 413 24.59 -14.96 -4.03
C PRO A 413 24.90 -13.63 -4.73
N ARG A 414 24.84 -12.70 -4.06
CA ARG A 414 25.35 -11.41 -3.63
C ARG A 414 25.89 -10.37 -4.59
N ILE A 415 26.53 -10.50 -5.69
CA ILE A 415 27.49 -9.40 -6.02
C ILE A 415 27.63 -9.07 -7.49
N PHE A 416 27.21 -9.92 -8.39
CA PHE A 416 27.55 -9.76 -9.81
C PHE A 416 26.82 -8.66 -10.56
N LEU A 417 25.65 -8.24 -10.06
CA LEU A 417 24.92 -7.11 -10.62
C LEU A 417 25.71 -5.80 -10.52
N ILE A 418 26.33 -5.54 -9.37
CA ILE A 418 27.04 -4.28 -9.10
C ILE A 418 28.21 -4.08 -10.03
N ASP A 419 29.02 -5.11 -10.26
CA ASP A 419 30.24 -4.97 -11.06
C ASP A 419 29.99 -4.79 -12.55
N LYS A 420 28.91 -5.34 -13.10
CA LYS A 420 28.58 -5.24 -14.54
C LYS A 420 27.78 -3.98 -14.91
N ILE A 421 27.12 -3.36 -13.95
CA ILE A 421 26.29 -2.17 -14.17
C ILE A 421 26.95 -0.89 -13.62
N LYS A 422 28.20 -0.96 -13.22
CA LYS A 422 28.98 0.09 -12.52
C LYS A 422 28.86 1.52 -13.05
N ASN A 423 28.49 1.68 -14.31
CA ASN A 423 28.48 2.98 -14.97
C ASN A 423 27.07 3.53 -15.25
N ILE A 424 26.01 2.84 -14.83
CA ILE A 424 24.64 3.23 -15.17
C ILE A 424 23.97 3.95 -14.00
N ASP A 425 23.80 3.28 -12.87
CA ASP A 425 23.26 3.87 -11.63
C ASP A 425 23.64 2.98 -10.44
N SER A 426 24.96 2.90 -10.20
CA SER A 426 25.52 1.96 -9.23
C SER A 426 25.05 2.20 -7.81
N GLU A 427 24.74 3.45 -7.43
CA GLU A 427 24.31 3.77 -6.08
C GLU A 427 22.90 3.24 -5.78
N ASN A 428 21.95 3.48 -6.65
CA ASN A 428 20.58 2.97 -6.47
C ASN A 428 20.50 1.44 -6.53
N ILE A 429 21.28 0.83 -7.43
CA ILE A 429 21.36 -0.63 -7.50
C ILE A 429 21.94 -1.21 -6.21
N ALA A 430 23.05 -0.63 -5.72
CA ALA A 430 23.67 -1.06 -4.47
C ALA A 430 22.69 -0.94 -3.29
N LYS A 431 21.96 0.14 -3.21
CA LYS A 431 20.93 0.37 -2.19
C LYS A 431 19.82 -0.67 -2.26
N GLN A 432 19.28 -0.96 -3.45
CA GLN A 432 18.22 -1.97 -3.60
C GLN A 432 18.72 -3.40 -3.35
N ILE A 433 19.94 -3.72 -3.77
CA ILE A 433 20.58 -5.00 -3.42
C ILE A 433 20.79 -5.10 -1.91
N GLY A 434 21.17 -4.02 -1.24
CA GLY A 434 21.26 -3.97 0.22
C GLY A 434 19.97 -4.38 0.91
N ILE A 435 18.81 -3.89 0.42
CA ILE A 435 17.48 -4.26 0.94
C ILE A 435 17.23 -5.76 0.79
N ILE A 436 17.49 -6.32 -0.40
CA ILE A 436 17.33 -7.76 -0.66
C ILE A 436 18.18 -8.56 0.31
N MET A 437 19.43 -8.17 0.47
CA MET A 437 20.40 -8.89 1.27
C MET A 437 20.02 -8.95 2.74
N MET A 438 19.48 -7.87 3.28
CA MET A 438 19.01 -7.83 4.66
C MET A 438 17.88 -8.82 4.91
N LYS A 439 16.96 -8.97 3.96
CA LYS A 439 15.84 -9.89 4.08
C LYS A 439 16.22 -11.36 3.85
N ILE A 440 17.12 -11.65 2.89
CA ILE A 440 17.61 -13.02 2.67
C ILE A 440 18.33 -13.58 3.89
N LYS A 441 19.03 -12.73 4.64
CA LYS A 441 19.75 -13.16 5.85
C LYS A 441 18.86 -13.50 7.03
N GLY A 442 17.56 -13.12 6.99
CA GLY A 442 16.65 -13.30 8.11
C GLY A 442 17.13 -12.57 9.37
N GLU A 443 17.98 -11.57 9.21
CA GLU A 443 18.55 -10.83 10.32
C GLU A 443 17.48 -9.86 10.86
N GLU A 444 16.65 -10.31 11.78
CA GLU A 444 15.98 -9.45 12.77
C GLU A 444 17.01 -8.81 13.73
N GLY A 445 18.27 -8.80 13.37
CA GLY A 445 19.36 -8.28 14.15
C GLY A 445 19.45 -6.76 14.08
N VAL A 446 19.96 -6.17 15.16
CA VAL A 446 20.35 -4.76 15.23
C VAL A 446 21.35 -4.47 14.11
N VAL A 447 20.94 -3.73 13.10
CA VAL A 447 21.85 -3.26 12.06
C VAL A 447 22.59 -2.05 12.59
N LYS A 448 23.82 -1.88 12.16
CA LYS A 448 24.76 -0.91 12.73
C LYS A 448 24.84 0.28 11.80
N GLN A 449 24.21 1.39 12.21
CA GLN A 449 24.33 2.67 11.48
C GLN A 449 25.74 3.21 11.57
N ASP A 450 26.45 3.24 10.45
CA ASP A 450 27.82 3.77 10.36
C ASP A 450 27.88 5.27 10.66
N VAL A 451 28.76 5.65 11.57
CA VAL A 451 29.06 7.04 11.93
C VAL A 451 30.57 7.32 11.97
N SER A 452 31.37 6.46 11.38
CA SER A 452 32.85 6.60 11.33
C SER A 452 33.29 7.93 10.73
N SER A 453 32.54 8.45 9.74
CA SER A 453 32.81 9.72 9.09
C SER A 453 32.65 10.95 10.01
N LEU A 454 31.92 10.83 11.12
CA LEU A 454 31.64 11.96 12.02
C LEU A 454 32.76 12.30 13.00
N VAL A 455 33.78 11.48 13.14
CA VAL A 455 34.93 11.68 14.04
C VAL A 455 34.47 12.12 15.45
N ILE A 456 33.67 11.28 16.11
CA ILE A 456 33.19 11.52 17.48
C ILE A 456 34.31 11.20 18.48
N SER A 457 34.59 12.11 19.42
CA SER A 457 35.64 11.96 20.43
C SER A 457 35.08 11.94 21.86
N LYS A 458 35.90 11.46 22.80
CA LYS A 458 35.57 11.51 24.24
C LYS A 458 35.46 12.90 24.83
N GLU A 459 36.01 13.89 24.16
CA GLU A 459 36.02 15.29 24.55
C GLU A 459 34.75 16.02 24.08
N ASP A 460 34.01 15.44 23.13
CA ASP A 460 32.77 16.01 22.61
C ASP A 460 31.67 16.00 23.68
N SER A 461 31.04 17.15 23.87
CA SER A 461 29.82 17.26 24.69
C SER A 461 28.61 16.59 24.01
N TYR A 462 27.54 16.30 24.76
CA TYR A 462 26.27 15.81 24.21
C TYR A 462 25.77 16.67 23.05
N LEU A 463 25.89 18.00 23.17
CA LEU A 463 25.47 18.93 22.13
C LEU A 463 26.31 18.77 20.87
N GLN A 464 27.64 18.70 20.99
CA GLN A 464 28.52 18.56 19.84
C GLN A 464 28.26 17.25 19.08
N ILE A 465 28.02 16.15 19.80
CA ILE A 465 27.65 14.87 19.17
C ILE A 465 26.30 14.98 18.48
N ALA A 466 25.29 15.58 19.14
CA ALA A 466 23.98 15.78 18.53
C ALA A 466 24.05 16.67 17.29
N GLU A 467 24.90 17.71 17.29
CA GLU A 467 25.13 18.56 16.12
C GLU A 467 25.82 17.78 14.98
N LYS A 468 26.79 16.93 15.27
CA LYS A 468 27.44 16.07 14.26
C LYS A 468 26.45 15.10 13.62
N LEU A 469 25.57 14.51 14.42
CA LEU A 469 24.48 13.66 13.90
C LEU A 469 23.48 14.45 13.06
N ALA A 470 23.16 15.67 13.46
CA ALA A 470 22.30 16.56 12.68
C ALA A 470 22.95 16.99 11.35
N GLU A 471 24.27 17.24 11.32
CA GLU A 471 24.99 17.49 10.05
C GLU A 471 24.93 16.28 9.11
N LYS A 472 25.12 15.06 9.63
CA LYS A 472 24.96 13.85 8.81
C LYS A 472 23.57 13.78 8.17
N LEU A 473 22.52 14.13 8.91
CA LEU A 473 21.16 14.20 8.36
C LEU A 473 21.05 15.28 7.28
N ILE A 474 21.67 16.44 7.48
CA ILE A 474 21.64 17.54 6.50
C ILE A 474 22.40 17.15 5.22
N ASP A 475 23.55 16.50 5.36
CA ASP A 475 24.40 16.10 4.23
C ASP A 475 23.73 15.06 3.33
N SER A 476 22.85 14.22 3.89
CA SER A 476 22.07 13.22 3.13
C SER A 476 20.70 13.72 2.64
N ALA A 477 20.34 14.96 2.96
CA ALA A 477 19.04 15.53 2.60
C ALA A 477 19.00 16.03 1.15
N TYR A 478 17.83 15.93 0.56
CA TYR A 478 17.49 16.64 -0.67
C TYR A 478 16.85 17.98 -0.29
N ILE A 479 17.45 19.08 -0.75
CA ILE A 479 16.93 20.43 -0.56
C ILE A 479 16.66 21.00 -1.95
N ASP A 480 15.48 21.57 -2.17
CA ASP A 480 15.13 22.16 -3.46
C ASP A 480 15.99 23.38 -3.83
N LYS A 481 16.00 23.75 -5.11
CA LYS A 481 16.84 24.85 -5.64
C LYS A 481 16.54 26.23 -5.04
N ASN A 482 15.33 26.39 -4.50
CA ASN A 482 14.90 27.64 -3.88
C ASN A 482 15.23 27.69 -2.38
N GLU A 483 15.78 26.60 -1.82
CA GLU A 483 16.02 26.42 -0.39
C GLU A 483 14.74 26.64 0.45
N GLU A 484 13.64 26.02 0.03
CA GLU A 484 12.34 26.13 0.71
C GLU A 484 11.78 24.80 1.20
N TYR A 485 12.23 23.68 0.63
CA TYR A 485 11.75 22.33 0.92
C TYR A 485 12.91 21.39 1.23
N MET A 486 12.67 20.40 2.08
CA MET A 486 13.68 19.42 2.48
C MET A 486 13.05 18.06 2.73
N THR A 487 13.66 17.00 2.18
CA THR A 487 13.28 15.61 2.42
C THR A 487 14.47 14.67 2.19
N TRP A 488 14.28 13.38 2.37
CA TRP A 488 15.28 12.33 2.17
C TRP A 488 14.76 11.24 1.25
N LEU A 489 15.66 10.62 0.53
CA LEU A 489 15.43 9.34 -0.12
C LEU A 489 15.67 8.23 0.91
N VAL A 490 14.65 7.51 1.25
CA VAL A 490 14.67 6.48 2.30
C VAL A 490 13.98 5.21 1.86
N ILE A 491 14.20 4.14 2.62
CA ILE A 491 13.41 2.95 2.54
C ILE A 491 12.27 3.07 3.53
N ASN A 492 11.05 3.17 3.03
CA ASN A 492 9.85 3.22 3.83
C ASN A 492 9.38 1.81 4.18
N ASP A 493 9.18 1.53 5.46
CA ASP A 493 8.44 0.35 5.92
C ASP A 493 6.95 0.53 5.62
N GLY A 494 6.34 -0.42 4.92
CA GLY A 494 4.89 -0.52 4.75
C GLY A 494 4.21 -1.12 5.98
N VAL A 495 2.88 -1.18 5.95
CA VAL A 495 2.07 -1.64 7.10
C VAL A 495 2.24 -3.14 7.37
N VAL A 496 2.65 -3.92 6.39
CA VAL A 496 2.90 -5.36 6.51
C VAL A 496 4.08 -5.72 5.61
N ASP A 497 5.29 -5.72 6.17
CA ASP A 497 6.51 -6.28 5.55
C ASP A 497 6.79 -5.85 4.08
N GLU A 498 6.22 -4.73 3.65
CA GLU A 498 6.52 -4.10 2.37
C GLU A 498 7.55 -2.99 2.58
N PHE A 499 8.61 -2.98 1.77
CA PHE A 499 9.59 -1.89 1.73
C PHE A 499 9.50 -1.18 0.39
N ASP A 500 9.55 0.14 0.43
CA ASP A 500 9.49 0.97 -0.77
C ASP A 500 10.57 2.05 -0.72
N LEU A 501 11.32 2.20 -1.82
CA LEU A 501 12.27 3.29 -1.98
C LEU A 501 11.51 4.55 -2.36
N GLY A 502 11.60 5.57 -1.55
CA GLY A 502 10.86 6.80 -1.81
C GLY A 502 11.30 7.97 -0.95
N ALA A 503 10.55 9.06 -1.05
CA ALA A 503 10.73 10.19 -0.15
C ALA A 503 10.33 9.81 1.28
N SER A 504 10.97 10.45 2.27
CA SER A 504 10.64 10.26 3.68
C SER A 504 9.15 10.48 3.95
N LYS A 505 8.57 9.65 4.80
CA LYS A 505 7.20 9.85 5.32
C LYS A 505 7.08 11.19 6.03
N VAL A 506 5.85 11.66 6.16
CA VAL A 506 5.56 12.96 6.80
C VAL A 506 5.47 12.86 8.32
N ASN A 507 5.14 11.71 8.87
CA ASN A 507 4.74 11.48 10.25
C ASN A 507 5.78 11.85 11.33
N PHE A 508 5.37 11.74 12.61
CA PHE A 508 6.23 12.05 13.76
C PHE A 508 7.16 10.89 14.13
N TYR A 509 6.78 9.65 13.88
CA TYR A 509 7.51 8.47 14.35
C TYR A 509 8.83 8.28 13.59
N ASP A 510 8.77 8.19 12.27
CA ASP A 510 9.91 7.91 11.38
C ASP A 510 10.05 8.92 10.22
N GLY A 511 9.29 10.02 10.26
CA GLY A 511 9.18 10.98 9.16
C GLY A 511 9.62 12.41 9.49
N LEU A 512 9.24 13.32 8.59
CA LEU A 512 9.67 14.73 8.57
C LEU A 512 9.33 15.48 9.85
N ILE A 513 8.16 15.22 10.45
CA ILE A 513 7.70 15.89 11.67
C ILE A 513 8.61 15.57 12.86
N GLY A 514 9.05 14.30 12.97
CA GLY A 514 10.01 13.90 14.00
C GLY A 514 11.37 14.59 13.84
N ILE A 515 11.87 14.68 12.62
CA ILE A 515 13.13 15.36 12.31
C ILE A 515 13.01 16.88 12.55
N ALA A 516 11.88 17.47 12.18
CA ALA A 516 11.60 18.88 12.47
C ALA A 516 11.67 19.18 13.98
N SER A 517 11.18 18.26 14.81
CA SER A 517 11.26 18.39 16.27
C SER A 517 12.70 18.40 16.79
N LEU A 518 13.61 17.62 16.18
CA LEU A 518 15.04 17.68 16.46
C LEU A 518 15.63 19.06 16.11
N PHE A 519 15.40 19.55 14.88
CA PHE A 519 15.96 20.85 14.46
C PHE A 519 15.40 22.01 15.29
N LYS A 520 14.11 21.97 15.63
CA LYS A 520 13.54 22.99 16.52
C LYS A 520 14.15 22.97 17.91
N SER A 521 14.42 21.79 18.46
CA SER A 521 15.09 21.62 19.76
C SER A 521 16.54 22.11 19.72
N LEU A 522 17.28 21.77 18.66
CA LEU A 522 18.62 22.29 18.44
C LEU A 522 18.64 23.82 18.34
N TYR A 523 17.68 24.42 17.62
CA TYR A 523 17.56 25.87 17.57
C TYR A 523 17.30 26.49 18.95
N LYS A 524 16.35 25.93 19.72
CA LYS A 524 16.05 26.40 21.10
C LYS A 524 17.28 26.39 22.02
N VAL A 525 18.09 25.34 21.92
CA VAL A 525 19.27 25.16 22.79
C VAL A 525 20.49 25.94 22.31
N THR A 526 20.70 26.04 20.99
CA THR A 526 21.94 26.66 20.44
C THR A 526 21.77 28.08 19.96
N GLY A 527 20.57 28.54 19.64
CA GLY A 527 20.28 29.78 18.95
C GLY A 527 20.80 29.87 17.50
N LYS A 528 21.33 28.76 16.93
CA LYS A 528 21.87 28.76 15.56
C LYS A 528 20.77 28.82 14.52
N VAL A 529 20.69 29.90 13.78
CA VAL A 529 19.67 30.20 12.76
C VAL A 529 19.54 29.10 11.69
N LYS A 530 20.62 28.38 11.38
CA LYS A 530 20.56 27.27 10.41
C LYS A 530 19.52 26.20 10.81
N TYR A 531 19.39 25.89 12.10
CA TYR A 531 18.44 24.88 12.57
C TYR A 531 16.98 25.37 12.47
N GLN A 532 16.73 26.66 12.69
CA GLN A 532 15.40 27.26 12.43
C GLN A 532 15.08 27.18 10.93
N ARG A 533 16.05 27.46 10.04
CA ARG A 533 15.85 27.39 8.60
C ARG A 533 15.49 25.96 8.15
N TYR A 534 16.17 24.94 8.61
CA TYR A 534 15.82 23.55 8.29
C TYR A 534 14.47 23.13 8.89
N PHE A 535 14.15 23.62 10.08
CA PHE A 535 12.80 23.45 10.63
C PHE A 535 11.74 24.06 9.71
N ASP A 536 11.96 25.28 9.22
CA ASP A 536 11.03 25.98 8.32
C ASP A 536 10.82 25.20 7.00
N TYR A 537 11.89 24.63 6.40
CA TYR A 537 11.79 23.78 5.21
C TYR A 537 10.96 22.53 5.48
N LEU A 538 11.19 21.86 6.61
CA LEU A 538 10.46 20.66 6.98
C LEU A 538 9.00 20.95 7.27
N VAL A 539 8.67 22.05 7.92
CA VAL A 539 7.29 22.48 8.13
C VAL A 539 6.61 22.72 6.79
N LYS A 540 7.26 23.43 5.86
CA LYS A 540 6.70 23.68 4.53
C LYS A 540 6.46 22.39 3.77
N THR A 541 7.47 21.52 3.73
CA THR A 541 7.36 20.21 3.09
C THR A 541 6.23 19.37 3.71
N THR A 542 6.15 19.34 5.03
CA THR A 542 5.09 18.62 5.76
C THR A 542 3.70 19.11 5.37
N MET A 543 3.49 20.44 5.36
CA MET A 543 2.17 21.02 5.08
C MET A 543 1.68 20.68 3.67
N ASP A 544 2.57 20.69 2.68
CA ASP A 544 2.21 20.39 1.29
C ASP A 544 1.87 18.90 1.07
N LEU A 545 2.15 18.05 2.04
CA LEU A 545 1.98 16.60 1.94
C LEU A 545 1.00 16.00 2.92
N LEU A 546 0.48 16.76 3.86
CA LEU A 546 -0.42 16.25 4.88
C LEU A 546 -1.59 15.46 4.29
N ASP A 547 -2.12 15.90 3.16
CA ASP A 547 -3.24 15.25 2.48
C ASP A 547 -2.90 13.85 1.93
N THR A 548 -1.62 13.48 1.86
CA THR A 548 -1.20 12.14 1.44
C THR A 548 -1.34 11.09 2.54
N MET A 549 -1.51 11.53 3.80
CA MET A 549 -1.61 10.63 4.95
C MET A 549 -3.03 10.07 5.09
N GLN A 550 -3.14 8.75 5.19
CA GLN A 550 -4.43 8.05 5.20
C GLN A 550 -4.88 7.59 6.59
N THR A 551 -3.97 7.54 7.57
CA THR A 551 -4.24 7.03 8.91
C THR A 551 -4.43 8.14 9.93
N ASP A 552 -5.25 7.89 10.94
CA ASP A 552 -5.58 8.85 11.99
C ASP A 552 -4.84 8.48 13.28
N SER A 553 -3.64 9.05 13.48
CA SER A 553 -2.86 8.80 14.69
C SER A 553 -1.95 10.00 15.03
N ALA A 554 -1.55 10.10 16.28
CA ALA A 554 -0.67 11.15 16.78
C ALA A 554 0.81 10.96 16.40
N TYR A 555 1.21 9.74 15.99
CA TYR A 555 2.61 9.39 15.72
C TYR A 555 2.85 9.03 14.26
N VAL A 556 2.01 8.18 13.66
CA VAL A 556 2.20 7.68 12.30
C VAL A 556 1.15 8.18 11.32
N GLY A 557 0.15 8.92 11.77
CA GLY A 557 -0.98 9.39 10.97
C GLY A 557 -1.05 10.90 10.83
N PHE A 558 -2.14 11.33 10.21
CA PHE A 558 -2.42 12.72 9.88
C PHE A 558 -2.32 13.67 11.09
N HIS A 559 -2.80 13.24 12.26
CA HIS A 559 -2.76 14.08 13.49
C HIS A 559 -1.35 14.26 14.06
N SER A 560 -0.34 13.59 13.53
CA SER A 560 1.05 13.79 13.96
C SER A 560 1.53 15.24 13.73
N PHE A 561 0.92 16.00 12.80
CA PHE A 561 1.27 17.42 12.61
C PHE A 561 0.95 18.29 13.85
N LEU A 562 0.02 17.87 14.72
CA LEU A 562 -0.26 18.55 15.98
C LEU A 562 0.97 18.57 16.91
N GLN A 563 1.92 17.64 16.74
CA GLN A 563 3.21 17.68 17.44
C GLN A 563 4.02 18.93 17.08
N LEU A 564 3.94 19.40 15.83
CA LEU A 564 4.59 20.67 15.44
C LEU A 564 3.96 21.86 16.18
N PHE A 565 2.65 21.86 16.34
CA PHE A 565 1.98 22.91 17.09
C PHE A 565 2.40 22.92 18.58
N SER A 566 2.65 21.74 19.16
CA SER A 566 3.07 21.62 20.56
C SER A 566 4.47 22.20 20.81
N ILE A 567 5.38 22.16 19.82
CA ILE A 567 6.78 22.61 19.97
C ILE A 567 7.05 24.06 19.56
N ILE A 568 6.08 24.74 18.93
CA ILE A 568 6.21 26.14 18.52
C ILE A 568 5.53 27.10 19.51
N GLU A 569 6.00 28.34 19.54
CA GLU A 569 5.41 29.46 20.27
C GLU A 569 4.68 30.42 19.30
N LYS A 570 3.89 31.36 19.82
CA LYS A 570 3.13 32.32 18.98
C LYS A 570 4.02 33.22 18.11
N GLU A 571 5.24 33.46 18.55
CA GLU A 571 6.23 34.27 17.86
C GLU A 571 6.97 33.51 16.75
N ASP A 572 6.72 32.20 16.59
CA ASP A 572 7.34 31.40 15.54
C ASP A 572 6.80 31.78 14.16
N THR A 573 7.69 31.87 13.18
CA THR A 573 7.35 32.23 11.79
C THR A 573 6.34 31.27 11.14
N ASN A 574 6.25 30.04 11.64
CA ASN A 574 5.31 29.02 11.15
C ASN A 574 3.98 28.98 11.90
N TYR A 575 3.80 29.80 12.94
CA TYR A 575 2.60 29.73 13.79
C TYR A 575 1.31 29.92 12.98
N GLU A 576 1.26 30.96 12.13
CA GLU A 576 0.08 31.22 11.31
C GLU A 576 -0.18 30.09 10.30
N ARG A 577 0.86 29.54 9.69
CA ARG A 577 0.74 28.44 8.72
C ARG A 577 0.19 27.18 9.39
N ILE A 578 0.74 26.78 10.53
CA ILE A 578 0.29 25.62 11.28
C ILE A 578 -1.13 25.82 11.80
N THR A 579 -1.46 27.04 12.26
CA THR A 579 -2.82 27.39 12.70
C THR A 579 -3.84 27.33 11.55
N HIS A 580 -3.45 27.72 10.34
CA HIS A 580 -4.32 27.59 9.16
C HIS A 580 -4.70 26.11 8.91
N TYR A 581 -3.76 25.19 9.03
CA TYR A 581 -4.04 23.76 8.91
C TYR A 581 -4.90 23.20 10.04
N LEU A 582 -4.79 23.73 11.25
CA LEU A 582 -5.73 23.41 12.34
C LEU A 582 -7.18 23.72 11.97
N ASN A 583 -7.41 24.86 11.30
CA ASN A 583 -8.75 25.23 10.84
C ASN A 583 -9.27 24.31 9.72
N LEU A 584 -8.40 23.86 8.82
CA LEU A 584 -8.75 22.88 7.78
C LEU A 584 -9.09 21.51 8.39
N LEU A 585 -8.31 21.06 9.38
CA LEU A 585 -8.62 19.87 10.17
C LEU A 585 -10.02 19.91 10.78
N GLN A 586 -10.37 21.03 11.34
CA GLN A 586 -11.64 21.22 11.97
C GLN A 586 -12.81 21.10 10.98
N GLN A 587 -12.66 21.65 9.78
CA GLN A 587 -13.66 21.54 8.72
C GLN A 587 -13.84 20.10 8.22
N ASN A 588 -12.79 19.29 8.24
CA ASN A 588 -12.79 17.89 7.83
C ASN A 588 -13.00 16.90 8.99
N SER A 589 -13.09 17.39 10.23
CA SER A 589 -13.17 16.55 11.43
C SER A 589 -14.39 15.64 11.48
N GLN A 590 -15.52 16.00 10.87
CA GLN A 590 -16.71 15.15 10.84
C GLN A 590 -16.46 13.81 10.14
N ASN A 591 -15.73 13.81 9.02
CA ASN A 591 -15.41 12.58 8.30
C ASN A 591 -14.45 11.66 9.09
N PHE A 592 -13.55 12.26 9.86
CA PHE A 592 -12.62 11.57 10.74
C PHE A 592 -13.32 10.97 11.98
N LEU A 593 -14.21 11.73 12.59
CA LEU A 593 -14.91 11.34 13.82
C LEU A 593 -15.86 10.15 13.61
N GLU A 594 -16.30 9.88 12.38
CA GLU A 594 -17.21 8.77 12.04
C GLU A 594 -16.46 7.44 11.76
N ARG A 595 -15.14 7.45 11.54
CA ARG A 595 -14.38 6.23 11.26
C ARG A 595 -14.21 5.37 12.51
N GLU A 596 -14.28 4.04 12.33
CA GLU A 596 -13.81 3.10 13.35
C GLU A 596 -12.28 3.15 13.39
N GLY A 597 -11.70 3.37 14.57
CA GLY A 597 -10.25 3.44 14.78
C GLY A 597 -9.84 2.67 16.02
N THR A 598 -8.54 2.41 16.15
CA THR A 598 -7.95 1.82 17.34
C THR A 598 -7.94 2.81 18.50
N VAL A 599 -7.89 2.29 19.73
CA VAL A 599 -7.90 3.14 20.95
C VAL A 599 -6.51 3.39 21.52
N ASP A 600 -5.48 2.73 21.00
CA ASP A 600 -4.14 2.83 21.56
C ASP A 600 -3.53 4.24 21.44
N TRP A 601 -2.41 4.45 22.12
CA TRP A 601 -1.74 5.74 22.15
C TRP A 601 -0.99 6.05 20.85
N LEU A 602 -0.30 5.05 20.28
CA LEU A 602 0.57 5.26 19.14
C LEU A 602 -0.21 5.28 17.82
N LEU A 603 -1.13 4.34 17.63
CA LEU A 603 -1.85 4.12 16.38
C LEU A 603 -3.28 4.65 16.37
N GLY A 604 -3.79 5.11 17.53
CA GLY A 604 -5.20 5.41 17.70
C GLY A 604 -5.51 6.70 18.45
N TYR A 605 -6.73 6.73 19.01
CA TYR A 605 -7.29 7.93 19.64
C TYR A 605 -6.55 8.36 20.91
N GLY A 606 -5.93 7.42 21.62
CA GLY A 606 -5.26 7.69 22.86
C GLY A 606 -4.26 8.84 22.77
N GLY A 607 -3.34 8.76 21.78
CA GLY A 607 -2.33 9.82 21.61
C GLY A 607 -2.84 11.12 21.02
N ILE A 608 -4.00 11.11 20.34
CA ILE A 608 -4.56 12.32 19.72
C ILE A 608 -5.22 13.22 20.77
N ILE A 609 -5.83 12.65 21.81
CA ILE A 609 -6.56 13.40 22.86
C ILE A 609 -5.69 14.45 23.53
N PRO A 610 -4.49 14.15 24.06
CA PRO A 610 -3.64 15.16 24.69
C PRO A 610 -3.22 16.26 23.74
N LEU A 611 -3.01 15.97 22.46
CA LEU A 611 -2.62 16.97 21.46
C LEU A 611 -3.74 17.99 21.24
N TYR A 612 -4.99 17.58 21.12
CA TYR A 612 -6.12 18.51 21.05
C TYR A 612 -6.31 19.33 22.32
N ILE A 613 -6.03 18.74 23.48
CA ILE A 613 -6.04 19.47 24.75
C ILE A 613 -4.93 20.53 24.77
N ASP A 614 -3.75 20.24 24.23
CA ASP A 614 -2.68 21.22 24.13
C ASP A 614 -3.04 22.38 23.17
N VAL A 615 -3.61 22.04 22.01
CA VAL A 615 -4.15 23.06 21.09
C VAL A 615 -5.19 23.94 21.79
N TYR A 616 -6.14 23.35 22.53
CA TYR A 616 -7.10 24.12 23.34
C TYR A 616 -6.43 25.02 24.36
N LYS A 617 -5.41 24.52 25.08
CA LYS A 617 -4.70 25.31 26.09
C LYS A 617 -4.00 26.52 25.46
N LYS A 618 -3.45 26.39 24.26
CA LYS A 618 -2.74 27.47 23.53
C LYS A 618 -3.69 28.43 22.83
N THR A 619 -4.72 27.95 22.17
CA THR A 619 -5.66 28.77 21.39
C THR A 619 -6.82 29.35 22.20
N LYS A 620 -7.23 28.68 23.29
CA LYS A 620 -8.47 28.91 24.07
C LYS A 620 -9.76 28.67 23.27
N ASP A 621 -9.69 27.99 22.12
CA ASP A 621 -10.86 27.64 21.31
C ASP A 621 -11.49 26.35 21.83
N ASN A 622 -12.71 26.41 22.28
CA ASN A 622 -13.45 25.30 22.88
C ASN A 622 -13.71 24.14 21.88
N GLN A 623 -13.70 24.41 20.60
CA GLN A 623 -13.94 23.37 19.59
C GLN A 623 -12.91 22.24 19.68
N TYR A 624 -11.66 22.55 19.97
CA TYR A 624 -10.62 21.55 20.16
C TYR A 624 -10.82 20.71 21.43
N LEU A 625 -11.36 21.32 22.47
CA LEU A 625 -11.75 20.58 23.67
C LEU A 625 -12.95 19.67 23.40
N GLU A 626 -13.92 20.08 22.61
CA GLU A 626 -15.06 19.25 22.21
C GLU A 626 -14.61 18.02 21.41
N ILE A 627 -13.63 18.16 20.51
CA ILE A 627 -13.02 17.04 19.79
C ILE A 627 -12.34 16.09 20.79
N ALA A 628 -11.54 16.59 21.71
CA ALA A 628 -10.88 15.77 22.72
C ALA A 628 -11.89 14.99 23.59
N ILE A 629 -12.98 15.63 24.00
CA ILE A 629 -14.08 15.02 24.77
C ILE A 629 -14.75 13.92 23.94
N PHE A 630 -15.05 14.19 22.68
CA PHE A 630 -15.67 13.22 21.79
C PHE A 630 -14.78 11.96 21.62
N LEU A 631 -13.48 12.15 21.37
CA LEU A 631 -12.51 11.04 21.26
C LEU A 631 -12.36 10.28 22.58
N GLY A 632 -12.40 10.98 23.73
CA GLY A 632 -12.37 10.36 25.04
C GLY A 632 -13.58 9.48 25.31
N ASN A 633 -14.76 9.90 24.90
CA ASN A 633 -15.99 9.11 25.00
C ASN A 633 -15.94 7.88 24.08
N LYS A 634 -15.44 8.03 22.86
CA LYS A 634 -15.15 6.89 21.95
C LYS A 634 -14.16 5.91 22.59
N LEU A 635 -13.08 6.41 23.17
CA LEU A 635 -12.08 5.57 23.83
C LEU A 635 -12.73 4.74 24.95
N ILE A 636 -13.54 5.34 25.81
CA ILE A 636 -14.26 4.62 26.88
C ILE A 636 -15.17 3.53 26.30
N MET A 637 -15.83 3.81 25.18
CA MET A 637 -16.78 2.88 24.56
C MET A 637 -16.10 1.68 23.88
N PHE A 638 -14.92 1.87 23.30
CA PHE A 638 -14.27 0.86 22.48
C PHE A 638 -13.08 0.17 23.12
N ALA A 639 -12.44 0.76 24.14
CA ALA A 639 -11.22 0.22 24.75
C ALA A 639 -11.39 -1.20 25.32
N GLU A 640 -12.55 -1.52 25.90
CA GLU A 640 -12.83 -2.85 26.45
C GLU A 640 -12.90 -3.95 25.38
N LYS A 641 -13.12 -3.57 24.11
CA LYS A 641 -13.15 -4.48 22.97
C LYS A 641 -11.76 -4.72 22.37
N ASP A 642 -10.82 -3.82 22.64
CA ASP A 642 -9.45 -3.94 22.16
C ASP A 642 -8.63 -4.82 23.10
N THR A 643 -8.61 -6.10 22.80
CA THR A 643 -7.92 -7.11 23.62
C THR A 643 -6.41 -6.93 23.64
N ASN A 644 -5.83 -6.30 22.61
CA ASN A 644 -4.37 -6.09 22.53
C ASN A 644 -3.95 -4.99 23.51
N VAL A 645 -4.63 -3.85 23.50
CA VAL A 645 -4.37 -2.75 24.42
C VAL A 645 -4.60 -3.19 25.87
N MET A 646 -5.63 -3.97 26.12
CA MET A 646 -5.99 -4.43 27.47
C MET A 646 -5.06 -5.50 28.06
N LYS A 647 -4.18 -6.08 27.27
CA LYS A 647 -3.14 -7.04 27.69
C LYS A 647 -1.77 -6.41 27.88
N ASN A 648 -1.56 -5.19 27.38
CA ASN A 648 -0.29 -4.47 27.48
C ASN A 648 -0.32 -3.40 28.56
N ILE A 649 0.82 -3.19 29.23
CA ILE A 649 0.97 -2.21 30.32
C ILE A 649 1.61 -0.89 29.88
N GLY A 650 2.24 -0.85 28.70
CA GLY A 650 2.98 0.29 28.19
C GLY A 650 2.11 1.49 27.81
N ILE A 651 2.77 2.56 27.33
CA ILE A 651 2.09 3.77 26.85
C ILE A 651 1.67 3.58 25.39
N GLY A 652 2.56 3.15 24.52
CA GLY A 652 2.31 3.11 23.07
C GLY A 652 1.12 2.24 22.69
N HIS A 653 1.09 1.01 23.20
CA HIS A 653 0.09 0.00 22.85
C HIS A 653 -0.64 -0.59 24.06
N GLY A 654 -0.65 0.11 25.20
CA GLY A 654 -1.19 -0.45 26.44
C GLY A 654 -2.01 0.52 27.29
N ILE A 655 -2.44 -0.01 28.44
CA ILE A 655 -3.35 0.68 29.36
C ILE A 655 -2.78 2.01 29.87
N SER A 656 -1.46 2.14 30.02
CA SER A 656 -0.85 3.37 30.54
C SER A 656 -1.09 4.58 29.61
N GLY A 657 -1.11 4.38 28.29
CA GLY A 657 -1.44 5.46 27.36
C GLY A 657 -2.88 5.94 27.51
N LEU A 658 -3.82 4.98 27.66
CA LEU A 658 -5.23 5.33 27.91
C LEU A 658 -5.39 6.09 29.24
N LEU A 659 -4.66 5.68 30.30
CA LEU A 659 -4.67 6.37 31.58
C LEU A 659 -4.25 7.84 31.44
N ILE A 660 -3.14 8.09 30.75
CA ILE A 660 -2.63 9.45 30.54
C ILE A 660 -3.67 10.30 29.80
N SER A 661 -4.28 9.78 28.72
CA SER A 661 -5.32 10.46 27.96
C SER A 661 -6.51 10.84 28.85
N MET A 662 -6.97 9.92 29.67
CA MET A 662 -8.09 10.17 30.59
C MET A 662 -7.74 11.18 31.69
N VAL A 663 -6.50 11.15 32.19
CA VAL A 663 -6.01 12.15 33.17
C VAL A 663 -6.00 13.53 32.56
N GLU A 664 -5.52 13.70 31.33
CA GLU A 664 -5.52 15.00 30.65
C GLU A 664 -6.95 15.51 30.45
N LEU A 665 -7.90 14.68 30.04
CA LEU A 665 -9.32 15.05 29.96
C LEU A 665 -9.89 15.46 31.32
N TYR A 666 -9.63 14.66 32.36
CA TYR A 666 -10.11 14.98 33.71
C TYR A 666 -9.53 16.30 34.23
N LYS A 667 -8.25 16.61 33.95
CA LYS A 667 -7.62 17.86 34.33
C LYS A 667 -8.34 19.09 33.79
N VAL A 668 -8.81 19.01 32.56
CA VAL A 668 -9.42 20.13 31.84
C VAL A 668 -10.92 20.20 32.09
N THR A 669 -11.64 19.08 32.05
CA THR A 669 -13.10 19.03 32.13
C THR A 669 -13.63 18.96 33.56
N LYS A 670 -12.85 18.36 34.50
CA LYS A 670 -13.29 17.96 35.85
C LYS A 670 -14.46 16.97 35.86
N ASP A 671 -14.75 16.33 34.73
CA ASP A 671 -15.85 15.37 34.64
C ASP A 671 -15.50 14.07 35.38
N ARG A 672 -16.38 13.63 36.28
CA ARG A 672 -16.19 12.45 37.11
C ARG A 672 -16.16 11.17 36.29
N GLN A 673 -16.78 11.11 35.13
CA GLN A 673 -16.75 9.91 34.31
C GLN A 673 -15.31 9.49 33.94
N TYR A 674 -14.43 10.44 33.61
CA TYR A 674 -13.04 10.17 33.32
C TYR A 674 -12.28 9.67 34.54
N LEU A 675 -12.54 10.24 35.71
CA LEU A 675 -11.91 9.78 36.97
C LEU A 675 -12.34 8.34 37.33
N GLU A 676 -13.61 8.00 37.15
CA GLU A 676 -14.09 6.63 37.37
C GLU A 676 -13.47 5.65 36.36
N TYR A 677 -13.31 6.07 35.11
CA TYR A 677 -12.67 5.23 34.12
C TYR A 677 -11.17 5.04 34.39
N ILE A 678 -10.45 6.07 34.84
CA ILE A 678 -9.06 5.98 35.29
C ILE A 678 -8.94 4.94 36.42
N LYS A 679 -9.82 4.96 37.41
CA LYS A 679 -9.81 3.96 38.50
C LYS A 679 -9.98 2.55 37.94
N LYS A 680 -10.95 2.35 37.04
CA LYS A 680 -11.21 1.06 36.38
C LYS A 680 -9.97 0.54 35.61
N LEU A 681 -9.34 1.39 34.80
CA LEU A 681 -8.11 1.05 34.07
C LEU A 681 -6.96 0.72 35.04
N ASN A 682 -6.81 1.50 36.09
CA ASN A 682 -5.76 1.30 37.09
C ASN A 682 -5.94 -0.01 37.89
N GLU A 683 -7.18 -0.37 38.23
CA GLU A 683 -7.50 -1.65 38.88
C GLU A 683 -7.22 -2.84 37.96
N ARG A 684 -7.36 -2.66 36.64
CA ARG A 684 -7.09 -3.70 35.66
C ARG A 684 -5.61 -4.01 35.51
N MET A 685 -4.72 -3.07 35.82
CA MET A 685 -3.27 -3.29 35.88
C MET A 685 -2.90 -4.08 37.15
N SER A 686 -3.38 -5.33 37.19
CA SER A 686 -3.10 -6.26 38.29
C SER A 686 -1.62 -6.63 38.36
N ILE A 687 -1.18 -7.10 39.52
CA ILE A 687 0.21 -7.59 39.75
C ILE A 687 0.55 -8.71 38.74
N SER A 688 -0.38 -9.61 38.42
CA SER A 688 -0.18 -10.67 37.44
C SER A 688 0.08 -10.13 36.03
N LEU A 689 -0.71 -9.15 35.57
CA LEU A 689 -0.52 -8.53 34.25
C LEU A 689 0.83 -7.81 34.16
N VAL A 690 1.28 -7.14 35.23
CA VAL A 690 2.60 -6.51 35.29
C VAL A 690 3.70 -7.56 35.26
N GLN A 691 3.55 -8.67 35.97
CA GLN A 691 4.54 -9.76 35.99
C GLN A 691 4.67 -10.46 34.63
N GLU A 692 3.57 -10.60 33.87
CA GLU A 692 3.59 -11.17 32.53
C GLU A 692 4.35 -10.27 31.52
N ASN A 693 4.40 -8.96 31.76
CA ASN A 693 5.02 -7.96 30.88
C ASN A 693 6.34 -7.39 31.44
N GLU A 694 6.83 -7.84 32.60
CA GLU A 694 7.96 -7.20 33.29
C GLU A 694 9.32 -7.38 32.61
N ASP A 695 9.45 -8.33 31.69
CA ASP A 695 10.68 -8.55 30.92
C ASP A 695 10.78 -7.62 29.69
N VAL A 696 9.68 -6.97 29.32
CA VAL A 696 9.65 -6.03 28.22
C VAL A 696 10.07 -4.64 28.71
N VAL A 697 11.31 -4.25 28.39
CA VAL A 697 11.85 -2.93 28.76
C VAL A 697 11.67 -1.96 27.59
N SER A 698 10.46 -1.46 27.44
CA SER A 698 10.11 -0.43 26.46
C SER A 698 9.03 0.49 26.99
N TRP A 699 8.89 1.67 26.39
CA TRP A 699 7.81 2.59 26.74
C TRP A 699 6.50 2.17 26.05
N CYS A 700 6.60 1.58 24.86
CA CYS A 700 5.41 1.24 24.07
C CYS A 700 4.60 0.09 24.66
N ASN A 701 5.22 -1.04 25.01
CA ASN A 701 4.53 -2.23 25.52
C ASN A 701 4.89 -2.61 26.96
N GLY A 702 6.00 -2.10 27.51
CA GLY A 702 6.62 -2.65 28.71
C GLY A 702 6.62 -1.74 29.95
N ILE A 703 7.50 -2.12 30.86
CA ILE A 703 7.58 -1.53 32.21
C ILE A 703 7.97 -0.05 32.26
N LEU A 704 8.67 0.48 31.24
CA LEU A 704 8.97 1.91 31.20
C LEU A 704 7.68 2.72 31.08
N GLY A 705 6.80 2.34 30.16
CA GLY A 705 5.51 2.98 29.98
C GLY A 705 4.59 2.83 31.20
N TYR A 706 4.61 1.65 31.83
CA TYR A 706 3.87 1.41 33.07
C TYR A 706 4.30 2.35 34.19
N LEU A 707 5.59 2.43 34.46
CA LEU A 707 6.14 3.28 35.53
C LEU A 707 5.87 4.76 35.28
N LEU A 708 5.98 5.23 34.02
CA LEU A 708 5.63 6.60 33.65
C LEU A 708 4.15 6.88 33.88
N GLY A 709 3.25 5.99 33.42
CA GLY A 709 1.82 6.12 33.63
C GLY A 709 1.44 6.21 35.11
N GLN A 710 2.04 5.37 35.96
CA GLN A 710 1.79 5.38 37.39
C GLN A 710 2.38 6.64 38.09
N SER A 711 3.57 7.09 37.68
CA SER A 711 4.14 8.35 38.19
C SER A 711 3.32 9.56 37.72
N TYR A 712 2.71 9.49 36.52
CA TYR A 712 1.82 10.52 36.03
C TYR A 712 0.51 10.62 36.83
N LEU A 713 -0.08 9.49 37.26
CA LEU A 713 -1.20 9.44 38.19
C LEU A 713 -0.83 10.12 39.51
N HIS A 714 0.31 9.74 40.08
CA HIS A 714 0.80 10.29 41.34
C HIS A 714 1.00 11.80 41.29
N LYS A 715 1.64 12.34 40.24
CA LYS A 715 1.82 13.78 40.03
C LYS A 715 0.49 14.54 40.01
N ASN A 716 -0.58 13.91 39.53
CA ASN A 716 -1.91 14.49 39.43
C ASN A 716 -2.82 14.18 40.64
N ASN A 717 -2.25 13.71 41.77
CA ASN A 717 -2.95 13.38 43.02
C ASN A 717 -4.04 12.29 42.82
N ILE A 718 -3.82 11.38 41.87
CA ILE A 718 -4.65 10.19 41.63
C ILE A 718 -3.93 8.98 42.22
N LYS A 719 -4.67 8.15 42.98
CA LYS A 719 -4.10 6.97 43.62
C LYS A 719 -3.52 6.02 42.57
N SER A 720 -2.23 5.74 42.66
CA SER A 720 -1.52 4.74 41.87
C SER A 720 -1.79 3.32 42.39
N ALA A 721 -1.84 2.33 41.48
CA ALA A 721 -1.84 0.92 41.85
C ALA A 721 -0.46 0.41 42.27
N LEU A 722 0.59 1.15 41.91
CA LEU A 722 2.00 0.80 42.14
C LEU A 722 2.41 1.15 43.56
N SER A 723 2.84 0.12 44.34
CA SER A 723 3.44 0.37 45.63
C SER A 723 4.90 0.83 45.51
N ASP A 724 5.40 1.57 46.52
CA ASP A 724 6.79 2.00 46.54
C ASP A 724 7.78 0.83 46.48
N LYS A 725 7.47 -0.31 47.12
CA LYS A 725 8.28 -1.50 47.08
C LYS A 725 8.37 -2.08 45.65
N GLU A 726 7.27 -2.18 45.00
CA GLU A 726 7.19 -2.69 43.62
C GLU A 726 7.88 -1.73 42.61
N LYS A 727 7.68 -0.44 42.79
CA LYS A 727 8.38 0.59 42.01
C LYS A 727 9.90 0.44 42.15
N GLN A 728 10.39 0.30 43.36
CA GLN A 728 11.83 0.10 43.59
C GLN A 728 12.36 -1.19 42.95
N ARG A 729 11.60 -2.28 43.03
CA ARG A 729 11.94 -3.55 42.38
C ARG A 729 12.06 -3.38 40.85
N LEU A 730 11.08 -2.77 40.19
CA LEU A 730 11.11 -2.55 38.76
C LEU A 730 12.22 -1.59 38.32
N LEU A 731 12.43 -0.50 39.05
CA LEU A 731 13.52 0.44 38.78
C LEU A 731 14.90 -0.23 38.93
N LEU A 732 15.07 -1.15 39.88
CA LEU A 732 16.32 -1.92 40.03
C LEU A 732 16.55 -2.83 38.83
N LYS A 733 15.49 -3.44 38.29
CA LYS A 733 15.56 -4.27 37.11
C LYS A 733 16.03 -3.45 35.87
N ILE A 734 15.47 -2.25 35.65
CA ILE A 734 15.84 -1.36 34.55
C ILE A 734 17.27 -0.82 34.71
N LYS A 735 17.66 -0.45 35.93
CA LYS A 735 18.96 0.19 36.22
C LYS A 735 20.17 -0.63 35.75
N ASN A 736 20.04 -1.94 35.70
CA ASN A 736 21.13 -2.86 35.33
C ASN A 736 21.09 -3.30 33.88
N GLN A 737 20.13 -2.80 33.12
CA GLN A 737 19.98 -3.15 31.69
C GLN A 737 20.68 -2.14 30.79
N TYR A 738 21.24 -2.65 29.72
CA TYR A 738 21.72 -1.94 28.56
C TYR A 738 21.30 -2.77 27.37
N LEU A 739 20.46 -2.19 26.51
CA LEU A 739 19.81 -2.91 25.42
C LEU A 739 20.73 -2.98 24.20
N GLU A 740 20.46 -3.93 23.33
CA GLU A 740 21.20 -4.11 22.08
C GLU A 740 20.93 -3.01 21.04
N SER A 741 19.83 -2.28 21.20
CA SER A 741 19.47 -1.16 20.31
C SER A 741 19.62 0.18 21.03
N ASP A 742 20.02 1.22 20.27
CA ASP A 742 20.08 2.60 20.75
C ASP A 742 18.84 3.42 20.34
N CYS A 743 17.86 2.82 19.65
CA CYS A 743 16.70 3.55 19.20
C CYS A 743 15.84 4.08 20.37
N LEU A 744 14.98 5.04 20.07
CA LEU A 744 14.11 5.66 21.06
C LEU A 744 12.92 4.77 21.41
N CYS A 745 12.39 3.99 20.46
CA CYS A 745 11.20 3.17 20.67
C CYS A 745 11.42 2.06 21.70
N HIS A 746 12.47 1.28 21.57
CA HIS A 746 12.72 0.08 22.39
C HIS A 746 14.22 -0.14 22.69
N GLY A 747 14.99 0.96 22.68
CA GLY A 747 16.43 0.95 22.88
C GLY A 747 16.89 1.81 24.07
N ASN A 748 18.22 2.04 24.12
CA ASN A 748 18.87 2.77 25.19
C ASN A 748 18.40 4.23 25.27
N CYS A 749 18.13 4.89 24.12
CA CYS A 749 17.53 6.23 24.12
C CYS A 749 16.15 6.24 24.78
N GLY A 750 15.35 5.17 24.60
CA GLY A 750 14.08 5.02 25.31
C GLY A 750 14.23 4.98 26.81
N ILE A 751 15.24 4.26 27.33
CA ILE A 751 15.53 4.22 28.77
C ILE A 751 16.00 5.59 29.27
N ILE A 752 16.83 6.30 28.49
CA ILE A 752 17.29 7.65 28.84
C ILE A 752 16.08 8.60 28.92
N GLN A 753 15.22 8.61 27.93
CA GLN A 753 14.01 9.45 27.92
C GLN A 753 13.10 9.15 29.11
N PHE A 754 12.91 7.86 29.42
CA PHE A 754 12.15 7.41 30.59
C PHE A 754 12.71 8.02 31.89
N TYR A 755 14.03 7.99 32.11
CA TYR A 755 14.60 8.56 33.30
C TYR A 755 14.54 10.09 33.33
N ILE A 756 14.62 10.76 32.18
CA ILE A 756 14.38 12.21 32.09
C ILE A 756 12.94 12.54 32.46
N ASP A 757 11.98 11.79 31.95
CA ASP A 757 10.56 12.01 32.30
C ASP A 757 10.27 11.76 33.77
N LEU A 758 10.87 10.73 34.37
CA LEU A 758 10.77 10.51 35.83
C LEU A 758 11.40 11.65 36.63
N TYR A 759 12.53 12.21 36.19
CA TYR A 759 13.12 13.41 36.79
C TYR A 759 12.12 14.57 36.81
N LEU A 760 11.48 14.85 35.69
CA LEU A 760 10.50 15.94 35.56
C LEU A 760 9.17 15.66 36.30
N LEU A 761 8.75 14.38 36.39
CA LEU A 761 7.55 14.00 37.08
C LEU A 761 7.70 14.01 38.60
N GLU A 762 8.83 13.56 39.11
CA GLU A 762 9.07 13.33 40.56
C GLU A 762 10.05 14.32 41.19
N ASN A 763 10.63 15.23 40.41
CA ASN A 763 11.59 16.26 40.84
C ASN A 763 12.75 15.67 41.64
N SER A 764 13.42 14.64 41.09
CA SER A 764 14.48 13.90 41.76
C SER A 764 15.70 13.68 40.87
N ASP A 765 16.82 14.36 41.22
CA ASP A 765 18.08 14.38 40.46
C ASP A 765 18.68 12.97 40.22
N LYS A 766 18.42 12.01 41.10
CA LYS A 766 18.89 10.63 40.96
C LYS A 766 18.51 10.02 39.60
N TYR A 767 17.36 10.39 39.02
CA TYR A 767 16.91 9.89 37.72
C TYR A 767 17.69 10.51 36.56
N LEU A 768 17.95 11.83 36.61
CA LEU A 768 18.79 12.51 35.65
C LEU A 768 20.23 11.98 35.67
N GLU A 769 20.76 11.66 36.84
CA GLU A 769 22.09 11.03 36.96
C GLU A 769 22.10 9.62 36.32
N HIS A 770 21.03 8.84 36.44
CA HIS A 770 20.93 7.56 35.76
C HIS A 770 20.83 7.72 34.24
N ALA A 771 20.03 8.67 33.74
CA ALA A 771 19.94 8.99 32.33
C ALA A 771 21.33 9.35 31.77
N LYS A 772 22.09 10.23 32.45
CA LYS A 772 23.44 10.63 32.04
C LYS A 772 24.43 9.45 32.06
N LYS A 773 24.31 8.53 33.03
CA LYS A 773 25.17 7.34 33.09
C LYS A 773 24.97 6.43 31.89
N ILE A 774 23.70 6.22 31.43
CA ILE A 774 23.42 5.42 30.25
C ILE A 774 23.87 6.15 28.98
N GLY A 775 23.61 7.46 28.87
CA GLY A 775 24.06 8.28 27.76
C GLY A 775 25.59 8.25 27.59
N ASN A 776 26.36 8.39 28.69
CA ASN A 776 27.82 8.30 28.65
C ASN A 776 28.30 6.91 28.20
N LYS A 777 27.62 5.84 28.62
CA LYS A 777 27.92 4.48 28.16
C LYS A 777 27.64 4.33 26.67
N MET A 778 26.49 4.80 26.19
CA MET A 778 26.11 4.77 24.79
C MET A 778 27.14 5.50 23.90
N ILE A 779 27.55 6.73 24.30
CA ILE A 779 28.59 7.49 23.59
C ILE A 779 29.92 6.74 23.59
N SER A 780 30.27 6.10 24.69
CA SER A 780 31.53 5.32 24.77
C SER A 780 31.53 4.12 23.83
N GLU A 781 30.38 3.46 23.67
CA GLU A 781 30.24 2.36 22.72
C GLU A 781 30.23 2.87 21.25
N ILE A 782 29.58 4.00 20.98
CA ILE A 782 29.59 4.63 19.64
C ILE A 782 31.03 5.00 19.24
N ILE A 783 31.78 5.64 20.12
CA ILE A 783 33.17 6.02 19.85
C ILE A 783 34.08 4.80 19.63
N LYS A 784 33.86 3.72 20.41
CA LYS A 784 34.65 2.50 20.29
C LYS A 784 34.39 1.74 19.00
N ASN A 785 33.13 1.71 18.58
CA ASN A 785 32.64 0.85 17.53
C ASN A 785 32.44 1.58 16.19
N GLU A 786 32.45 2.91 16.20
CA GLU A 786 32.21 3.80 15.04
C GLU A 786 30.83 3.61 14.38
N TYR A 787 29.87 3.04 15.12
CA TYR A 787 28.47 2.91 14.70
C TYR A 787 27.48 3.10 15.85
N ILE A 788 26.25 3.47 15.52
CA ILE A 788 25.10 3.49 16.44
C ILE A 788 24.31 2.18 16.25
N GLN A 789 23.85 1.60 17.33
CA GLN A 789 23.07 0.34 17.31
C GLN A 789 21.59 0.63 16.98
N ILE A 790 21.33 1.11 15.79
CA ILE A 790 19.98 1.28 15.23
C ILE A 790 19.85 0.52 13.92
N ARG A 791 18.62 0.17 13.54
CA ARG A 791 18.37 -0.51 12.28
C ARG A 791 18.78 0.40 11.12
N GLU A 792 19.68 -0.08 10.31
CA GLU A 792 20.14 0.56 9.09
C GLU A 792 19.79 -0.33 7.90
N PHE A 793 19.41 0.28 6.79
CA PHE A 793 19.35 -0.39 5.52
C PHE A 793 20.65 -0.07 4.80
N GLU A 794 21.43 -1.08 4.38
CA GLU A 794 22.74 -0.89 3.76
C GLU A 794 22.70 0.20 2.68
N GLY A 795 23.46 1.27 2.89
CA GLY A 795 23.49 2.45 2.04
C GLY A 795 22.41 3.51 2.27
N PHE A 796 21.51 3.34 3.28
CA PHE A 796 20.52 4.35 3.66
C PHE A 796 20.61 4.65 5.15
N ASP A 797 20.71 5.93 5.47
CA ASP A 797 20.60 6.36 6.85
C ASP A 797 19.17 6.16 7.35
N ASN A 798 19.04 5.56 8.54
CA ASN A 798 17.76 5.57 9.23
C ASN A 798 17.59 6.92 9.94
N ILE A 799 16.81 7.81 9.34
CA ILE A 799 16.65 9.21 9.76
C ILE A 799 15.61 9.42 10.84
N GLY A 800 14.74 8.43 11.11
CA GLY A 800 13.57 8.55 11.95
C GLY A 800 13.82 9.02 13.38
N LEU A 801 12.80 9.59 14.03
CA LEU A 801 12.89 10.01 15.43
C LEU A 801 12.85 8.80 16.38
N PHE A 802 11.95 7.85 16.18
CA PHE A 802 11.80 6.74 17.10
C PHE A 802 12.74 5.56 16.82
N ASN A 803 13.16 5.39 15.61
CA ASN A 803 13.95 4.25 15.15
C ASN A 803 15.32 4.60 14.54
N GLY A 804 15.64 5.90 14.40
CA GLY A 804 16.80 6.36 13.64
C GLY A 804 17.71 7.37 14.36
N ILE A 805 18.61 7.97 13.58
CA ILE A 805 19.64 8.93 14.01
C ILE A 805 19.02 10.16 14.72
N SER A 806 17.89 10.65 14.21
CA SER A 806 17.24 11.84 14.81
C SER A 806 16.86 11.60 16.27
N GLY A 807 16.45 10.37 16.62
CA GLY A 807 16.11 10.02 18.01
C GLY A 807 17.31 10.01 18.93
N VAL A 808 18.44 9.54 18.46
CA VAL A 808 19.71 9.58 19.22
C VAL A 808 20.14 11.03 19.46
N ALA A 809 20.18 11.84 18.40
CA ALA A 809 20.50 13.26 18.50
C ALA A 809 19.53 14.01 19.43
N TYR A 810 18.22 13.79 19.28
CA TYR A 810 17.19 14.38 20.13
C TYR A 810 17.37 14.02 21.61
N THR A 811 17.70 12.75 21.88
CA THR A 811 17.94 12.28 23.25
C THR A 811 19.16 12.95 23.90
N LEU A 812 20.24 13.16 23.13
CA LEU A 812 21.44 13.88 23.64
C LEU A 812 21.14 15.35 23.92
N VAL A 813 20.37 16.03 23.08
CA VAL A 813 19.90 17.40 23.33
C VAL A 813 19.06 17.48 24.58
N ARG A 814 18.15 16.54 24.80
CA ARG A 814 17.28 16.50 25.98
C ARG A 814 18.01 16.14 27.26
N LEU A 815 19.08 15.34 27.20
CA LEU A 815 19.98 15.09 28.34
C LEU A 815 20.65 16.36 28.85
N LEU A 816 20.91 17.30 27.95
CA LEU A 816 21.52 18.58 28.30
C LEU A 816 20.48 19.54 28.87
N GLU A 817 19.33 19.64 28.26
CA GLU A 817 18.27 20.61 28.55
C GLU A 817 16.91 19.95 28.77
N PRO A 818 16.75 19.14 29.85
CA PRO A 818 15.56 18.32 30.06
C PRO A 818 14.28 19.12 30.23
N GLU A 819 14.33 20.37 30.69
CA GLU A 819 13.17 21.23 30.90
C GLU A 819 12.77 21.99 29.61
N ASN A 820 13.74 22.25 28.72
CA ASN A 820 13.53 23.04 27.51
C ASN A 820 13.19 22.21 26.27
N VAL A 821 13.50 20.90 26.29
CA VAL A 821 13.24 19.97 25.21
C VAL A 821 12.09 19.04 25.63
N PRO A 822 10.94 19.04 24.91
CA PRO A 822 9.74 18.31 25.34
C PRO A 822 9.92 16.80 25.37
N SER A 823 9.06 16.11 26.13
CA SER A 823 8.95 14.65 26.04
C SER A 823 8.35 14.24 24.69
N VAL A 824 8.82 13.14 24.16
CA VAL A 824 8.22 12.49 22.97
C VAL A 824 7.29 11.33 23.36
N PHE A 825 7.18 11.03 24.65
CA PHE A 825 6.37 9.93 25.19
C PHE A 825 5.04 10.41 25.77
N VAL A 826 5.07 11.58 26.43
CA VAL A 826 3.93 12.09 27.22
C VAL A 826 3.70 13.59 26.96
#